data_fd60c2672a7f54e3da70794cd5c7ee8f
#
_entry.id   fd60c2672a7f54e3da70794cd5c7ee8f
#
_cell.length_a   1.000
_cell.length_b   1.000
_cell.length_c   1.000
_cell.angle_alpha   90.00
_cell.angle_beta   90.00
_cell.angle_gamma   90.00
#
_symmetry.space_group_name_H-M   'P 1'
#
loop_
_entity.id
_entity.type
_entity.pdbx_description
1 polymer ?
#
loop_
_entity_poly.entity_id
_entity_poly.type
_entity_poly.pdbx_seq_one_letter_code
_entity_poly.pdbx_strand_id
1 'polypeptide(L)'
;MTQRPPEAPRRRKLLVHQDVLEWMDDPRSDRQLQQRARLVFSQLAAQGMPPQVKGVQGLGRGWLRTDLGGNSGHQFYLWWARAGSPPVKHLGLDPLEILVRAVRHHDETHAALDPGGPDQWVSLPGQELKDNGLFPELLRSQQDAIESKVRLRVLRGQPGTGKTTVLQQAALGAPGQRTLYLTYNALLAERARDFFDQFAPDPSLVTVLTFGELLRRVLPAAPAVVAPLAERITVLARALDSAPRKFAPWDKHPEELFGELHAWIAGAALPTPFRGAPPCEGQLLREEAFVKLRSKTLDERTARNAVQAVQALDPRLLPEIVGDPWWARRALDKVRAGAKPPKVFADLHAVFVDEVQDLTLVEIALLAALVSAASEGREAPLDVMVAGDESQTVRPTDFDWGAFADAVAPTLGPGSTFDLLGNVRSPRAIATLVERSWSLYQHLDKAQRPRGRADLEIEESVSGRVLRCRVPDVATLARVGRALLERPSTVLVFPGARVPPELQPDGLDVWSSDAVKGLDFSVVAVVDGARRIREIEALRARKNDQVQSLRARTRADQFRVALSRATDTVIFLDVGEDPSGDGALHRLCVDDQEGPLEGYVASIDPDALLALLARDDASAQELVLEYIQEAAALLHAHPRRALDRLRHARGLLGRADSRCGVSDPTIRRQVHRLLGRAAWINASQQGSLDGAELMEEARKALQLGEMKVAAKASLLVRDLVRGDADSGASAESLLALRPQVLTEFAELREPLDRALRSWAASREAALLPTGRTARVKLLDAVGGVRALFVDDPPETARVERSLRRRVAVALREESHGREALDVLLPLDPRDRAEEARCHEVLGQLREASLAWEESGDLVAALRCARELPDLDRALALAIRTGSDEASALRWACSLRDLLSGHRAEAEGLNEHERGALARAFDEALPSRSGARRRRG
;
A
#
# COMPACT_ATOMS: atom_id res chain seq x y z
N MET A 1 0.12 27.25 -15.63
CA MET A 1 1.15 27.35 -14.58
C MET A 1 2.13 26.23 -14.81
N THR A 2 3.36 26.56 -15.13
CA THR A 2 4.45 25.61 -15.33
C THR A 2 4.69 24.88 -14.01
N GLN A 3 4.43 23.58 -13.98
CA GLN A 3 4.82 22.71 -12.88
C GLN A 3 6.34 22.84 -12.68
N ARG A 4 6.76 23.31 -11.50
CA ARG A 4 8.16 23.12 -11.11
C ARG A 4 8.45 21.63 -11.19
N PRO A 5 9.57 21.22 -11.79
CA PRO A 5 9.99 19.83 -11.73
C PRO A 5 10.06 19.41 -10.24
N PRO A 6 9.68 18.16 -9.91
CA PRO A 6 9.83 17.67 -8.54
C PRO A 6 11.28 17.92 -8.10
N GLU A 7 11.45 18.53 -6.93
CA GLU A 7 12.79 18.66 -6.34
C GLU A 7 13.43 17.28 -6.31
N ALA A 8 14.65 17.18 -6.79
CA ALA A 8 15.42 15.94 -6.75
C ALA A 8 15.44 15.43 -5.29
N PRO A 9 15.25 14.11 -5.06
CA PRO A 9 15.25 13.57 -3.71
C PRO A 9 16.53 13.96 -2.98
N ARG A 10 16.39 14.51 -1.77
CA ARG A 10 17.53 14.91 -0.97
C ARG A 10 18.28 13.66 -0.50
N ARG A 11 19.45 13.41 -1.09
CA ARG A 11 20.25 12.22 -0.82
C ARG A 11 21.16 12.45 0.40
N ARG A 12 21.30 11.41 1.22
CA ARG A 12 22.25 11.40 2.32
C ARG A 12 23.65 11.23 1.77
N LYS A 13 24.62 11.86 2.45
CA LYS A 13 26.04 11.70 2.16
C LYS A 13 26.73 11.12 3.39
N LEU A 14 27.59 10.15 3.18
CA LEU A 14 28.49 9.66 4.20
C LEU A 14 29.81 10.39 4.07
N LEU A 15 30.27 10.98 5.17
CA LEU A 15 31.62 11.48 5.31
C LEU A 15 32.42 10.38 6.01
N VAL A 16 33.24 9.65 5.25
CA VAL A 16 33.97 8.50 5.76
C VAL A 16 35.43 8.95 6.00
N HIS A 17 35.91 8.71 7.21
CA HIS A 17 37.29 9.05 7.55
C HIS A 17 38.28 8.12 6.83
N GLN A 18 39.46 8.64 6.46
CA GLN A 18 40.48 7.87 5.76
C GLN A 18 40.90 6.61 6.52
N ASP A 19 41.05 6.65 7.85
CA ASP A 19 41.35 5.46 8.66
C ASP A 19 40.35 4.31 8.45
N VAL A 20 39.08 4.65 8.23
CA VAL A 20 38.04 3.66 7.99
C VAL A 20 38.17 3.06 6.59
N LEU A 21 38.48 3.89 5.60
CA LEU A 21 38.71 3.41 4.22
C LEU A 21 39.97 2.52 4.17
N GLU A 22 41.05 2.91 4.84
CA GLU A 22 42.27 2.09 4.94
C GLU A 22 42.01 0.76 5.65
N TRP A 23 41.18 0.76 6.72
CA TRP A 23 40.76 -0.48 7.38
C TRP A 23 39.85 -1.37 6.47
N MET A 24 39.02 -0.75 5.66
CA MET A 24 38.19 -1.47 4.68
C MET A 24 39.00 -2.11 3.56
N ASP A 25 40.11 -1.54 3.19
CA ASP A 25 41.01 -2.02 2.13
C ASP A 25 42.13 -2.95 2.63
N ASP A 26 42.33 -3.03 3.96
CA ASP A 26 43.40 -3.88 4.53
C ASP A 26 43.03 -5.36 4.43
N PRO A 27 43.73 -6.17 3.64
CA PRO A 27 43.45 -7.60 3.47
C PRO A 27 43.69 -8.43 4.75
N ARG A 28 44.32 -7.85 5.78
CA ARG A 28 44.54 -8.46 7.08
C ARG A 28 43.36 -8.24 8.02
N SER A 29 42.48 -7.31 7.72
CA SER A 29 41.28 -7.09 8.46
C SER A 29 40.27 -8.23 8.22
N ASP A 30 39.46 -8.56 9.25
CA ASP A 30 38.47 -9.61 9.17
C ASP A 30 37.43 -9.28 8.10
N ARG A 31 37.36 -10.12 7.07
CA ARG A 31 36.41 -9.94 5.95
C ARG A 31 34.96 -9.91 6.38
N GLN A 32 34.58 -10.64 7.40
CA GLN A 32 33.20 -10.65 7.90
C GLN A 32 32.86 -9.33 8.58
N LEU A 33 33.78 -8.77 9.35
CA LEU A 33 33.61 -7.44 9.94
C LEU A 33 33.56 -6.35 8.86
N GLN A 34 34.40 -6.45 7.82
CA GLN A 34 34.33 -5.53 6.66
C GLN A 34 32.99 -5.63 5.94
N GLN A 35 32.46 -6.85 5.71
CA GLN A 35 31.16 -7.05 5.08
C GLN A 35 30.01 -6.46 5.91
N ARG A 36 30.09 -6.57 7.23
CA ARG A 36 29.12 -5.95 8.13
C ARG A 36 29.23 -4.43 8.14
N ALA A 37 30.45 -3.89 8.11
CA ALA A 37 30.65 -2.47 7.96
C ALA A 37 30.01 -1.96 6.65
N ARG A 38 30.14 -2.68 5.53
CA ARG A 38 29.48 -2.35 4.26
C ARG A 38 27.96 -2.35 4.40
N LEU A 39 27.41 -3.33 5.12
CA LEU A 39 25.98 -3.35 5.42
C LEU A 39 25.54 -2.13 6.22
N VAL A 40 26.32 -1.74 7.25
CA VAL A 40 26.04 -0.55 8.06
C VAL A 40 26.15 0.72 7.22
N PHE A 41 27.14 0.86 6.33
CA PHE A 41 27.23 1.99 5.41
C PHE A 41 25.99 2.12 4.53
N SER A 42 25.55 1.01 3.94
CA SER A 42 24.34 1.00 3.11
C SER A 42 23.09 1.39 3.92
N GLN A 43 22.98 0.97 5.17
CA GLN A 43 21.87 1.32 6.07
C GLN A 43 21.93 2.79 6.50
N LEU A 44 23.13 3.32 6.80
CA LEU A 44 23.31 4.73 7.12
C LEU A 44 22.90 5.61 5.92
N ALA A 45 23.32 5.25 4.72
CA ALA A 45 22.95 5.97 3.51
C ALA A 45 21.45 5.87 3.21
N ALA A 46 20.86 4.67 3.30
CA ALA A 46 19.44 4.45 2.99
C ALA A 46 18.50 5.06 4.02
N GLN A 47 18.73 4.79 5.29
CA GLN A 47 17.79 5.09 6.39
C GLN A 47 18.30 6.19 7.35
N GLY A 48 19.58 6.55 7.26
CA GLY A 48 20.20 7.49 8.19
C GLY A 48 20.53 6.89 9.55
N MET A 49 20.28 5.61 9.77
CA MET A 49 20.57 4.90 11.01
C MET A 49 20.56 3.38 10.77
N PRO A 50 21.58 2.65 11.20
CA PRO A 50 21.59 1.19 11.21
C PRO A 50 20.83 0.65 12.44
N PRO A 51 20.47 -0.62 12.49
CA PRO A 51 20.00 -1.26 13.72
C PRO A 51 21.08 -1.32 14.79
N GLN A 52 20.67 -1.49 16.05
CA GLN A 52 21.57 -1.65 17.21
C GLN A 52 22.57 -0.51 17.45
N VAL A 53 22.08 0.71 17.38
CA VAL A 53 22.87 1.90 17.71
C VAL A 53 23.05 2.02 19.21
N LYS A 54 24.30 2.28 19.64
CA LYS A 54 24.62 2.60 21.03
C LYS A 54 25.37 3.93 21.07
N GLY A 55 25.15 4.74 22.08
CA GLY A 55 25.95 5.96 22.30
C GLY A 55 27.25 5.63 23.01
N VAL A 56 28.14 6.58 23.00
CA VAL A 56 29.44 6.46 23.67
C VAL A 56 29.47 7.32 24.90
N GLN A 57 29.86 6.74 26.03
CA GLN A 57 29.99 7.45 27.30
C GLN A 57 31.41 8.00 27.51
N GLY A 58 31.58 8.82 28.58
CA GLY A 58 32.90 9.37 28.92
C GLY A 58 33.45 10.35 27.87
N LEU A 59 34.72 10.20 27.52
CA LEU A 59 35.43 11.07 26.57
C LEU A 59 34.90 10.93 25.10
N GLY A 60 34.20 9.83 24.80
CA GLY A 60 33.56 9.63 23.49
C GLY A 60 32.14 10.16 23.40
N ARG A 61 31.63 10.90 24.37
CA ARG A 61 30.27 11.39 24.45
C ARG A 61 29.84 12.15 23.20
N GLY A 62 28.71 11.75 22.67
CA GLY A 62 28.09 12.35 21.47
C GLY A 62 28.39 11.61 20.18
N TRP A 63 29.28 10.64 20.19
CA TRP A 63 29.45 9.66 19.13
C TRP A 63 28.41 8.54 19.28
N LEU A 64 28.04 7.96 18.17
CA LEU A 64 27.20 6.76 18.07
C LEU A 64 28.08 5.59 17.62
N ARG A 65 27.75 4.39 18.06
CA ARG A 65 28.43 3.17 17.64
C ARG A 65 27.41 2.11 17.21
N THR A 66 27.78 1.33 16.20
CA THR A 66 26.99 0.19 15.74
C THR A 66 27.85 -1.05 15.83
N ASP A 67 27.26 -2.13 16.37
CA ASP A 67 27.95 -3.39 16.55
C ASP A 67 28.23 -4.06 15.21
N LEU A 68 29.49 -4.34 14.92
CA LEU A 68 29.93 -5.12 13.77
C LEU A 68 30.09 -6.61 14.13
N GLY A 69 29.98 -6.96 15.40
CA GLY A 69 30.17 -8.31 15.91
C GLY A 69 31.62 -8.65 16.19
N GLY A 70 31.88 -9.92 16.37
CA GLY A 70 33.15 -10.51 16.78
C GLY A 70 32.90 -11.67 17.78
N ASN A 71 33.90 -12.46 18.09
CA ASN A 71 33.81 -13.50 19.11
C ASN A 71 33.78 -12.90 20.52
N SER A 72 33.29 -13.64 21.50
CA SER A 72 33.27 -13.20 22.90
C SER A 72 34.65 -12.73 23.36
N GLY A 73 34.78 -11.44 23.68
CA GLY A 73 36.04 -10.77 24.02
C GLY A 73 36.70 -9.98 22.88
N HIS A 74 36.22 -10.07 21.66
CA HIS A 74 36.73 -9.35 20.51
C HIS A 74 35.60 -8.69 19.70
N GLN A 75 34.77 -7.90 20.36
CA GLN A 75 33.70 -7.14 19.68
C GLN A 75 34.24 -5.86 19.06
N PHE A 76 33.83 -5.59 17.82
CA PHE A 76 34.16 -4.37 17.10
C PHE A 76 32.93 -3.51 16.86
N TYR A 77 33.12 -2.20 16.86
CA TYR A 77 32.08 -1.21 16.63
C TYR A 77 32.47 -0.23 15.55
N LEU A 78 31.51 0.10 14.69
CA LEU A 78 31.63 1.25 13.80
C LEU A 78 31.16 2.51 14.53
N TRP A 79 32.01 3.51 14.61
CA TRP A 79 31.77 4.79 15.27
C TRP A 79 31.36 5.84 14.26
N TRP A 80 30.24 6.49 14.50
CA TRP A 80 29.70 7.47 13.60
C TRP A 80 28.96 8.59 14.33
N ALA A 81 28.61 9.70 13.63
CA ALA A 81 27.88 10.82 14.19
C ALA A 81 26.99 11.46 13.11
N ARG A 82 25.89 12.03 13.53
CA ARG A 82 25.03 12.84 12.66
C ARG A 82 25.47 14.29 12.67
N ALA A 83 25.17 15.01 11.60
CA ALA A 83 25.28 16.46 11.55
C ALA A 83 24.57 17.08 12.77
N GLY A 84 25.22 18.08 13.40
CA GLY A 84 24.71 18.74 14.60
C GLY A 84 24.98 18.02 15.93
N SER A 85 25.48 16.77 15.91
CA SER A 85 25.94 16.10 17.14
C SER A 85 27.11 16.84 17.78
N PRO A 86 27.23 16.85 19.14
CA PRO A 86 28.27 17.64 19.82
C PRO A 86 29.68 17.48 19.27
N PRO A 87 30.20 16.26 19.00
CA PRO A 87 31.59 16.10 18.53
C PRO A 87 31.83 16.68 17.14
N VAL A 88 30.81 16.85 16.31
CA VAL A 88 30.95 17.27 14.90
C VAL A 88 30.22 18.58 14.57
N LYS A 89 29.62 19.20 15.57
CA LYS A 89 28.84 20.44 15.40
C LYS A 89 29.68 21.59 14.81
N HIS A 90 30.94 21.64 15.13
CA HIS A 90 31.87 22.67 14.65
C HIS A 90 32.22 22.53 13.15
N LEU A 91 31.94 21.37 12.54
CA LEU A 91 32.21 21.12 11.12
C LEU A 91 31.16 21.74 10.17
N GLY A 92 30.03 22.27 10.70
CA GLY A 92 29.02 22.96 9.89
C GLY A 92 28.34 22.09 8.84
N LEU A 93 28.12 20.80 9.14
CA LEU A 93 27.62 19.80 8.21
C LEU A 93 26.16 20.03 7.81
N ASP A 94 25.80 19.62 6.59
CA ASP A 94 24.40 19.55 6.14
C ASP A 94 23.61 18.56 7.01
N PRO A 95 22.34 18.82 7.36
CA PRO A 95 21.50 17.90 8.15
C PRO A 95 21.40 16.47 7.63
N LEU A 96 21.68 16.25 6.35
CA LEU A 96 21.67 14.93 5.72
C LEU A 96 23.04 14.24 5.68
N GLU A 97 24.07 14.88 6.19
CA GLU A 97 25.43 14.31 6.26
C GLU A 97 25.60 13.49 7.54
N ILE A 98 26.28 12.36 7.39
CA ILE A 98 26.60 11.41 8.47
C ILE A 98 28.10 11.15 8.42
N LEU A 99 28.80 11.33 9.53
CA LEU A 99 30.22 11.03 9.65
C LEU A 99 30.44 9.62 10.15
N VAL A 100 31.30 8.87 9.49
CA VAL A 100 31.78 7.56 9.93
C VAL A 100 33.24 7.68 10.26
N ARG A 101 33.60 7.59 11.55
CA ARG A 101 34.92 8.01 12.04
C ARG A 101 35.91 6.88 12.24
N ALA A 102 35.51 5.75 12.79
CA ALA A 102 36.44 4.69 13.13
C ALA A 102 35.77 3.34 13.26
N VAL A 103 36.54 2.27 13.08
CA VAL A 103 36.24 0.93 13.56
C VAL A 103 37.12 0.66 14.79
N ARG A 104 36.54 0.33 15.91
CA ARG A 104 37.27 0.15 17.18
C ARG A 104 36.81 -1.13 17.90
N HIS A 105 37.81 -1.71 18.62
CA HIS A 105 37.56 -2.80 19.54
C HIS A 105 36.78 -2.30 20.78
N HIS A 106 36.01 -3.23 21.43
CA HIS A 106 35.18 -2.86 22.58
C HIS A 106 35.97 -2.24 23.75
N ASP A 107 37.23 -2.63 23.96
CA ASP A 107 38.09 -2.10 25.00
C ASP A 107 38.44 -0.63 24.79
N GLU A 108 38.34 -0.12 23.58
CA GLU A 108 38.62 1.27 23.22
C GLU A 108 37.38 2.19 23.28
N THR A 109 36.23 1.67 23.72
CA THR A 109 34.94 2.39 23.66
C THR A 109 34.84 3.63 24.55
N HIS A 110 35.72 3.77 25.51
CA HIS A 110 35.78 4.92 26.42
C HIS A 110 36.86 5.94 26.06
N ALA A 111 37.69 5.68 25.04
CA ALA A 111 38.75 6.61 24.63
C ALA A 111 38.18 7.82 23.89
N ALA A 112 38.84 8.98 24.05
CA ALA A 112 38.51 10.15 23.26
C ALA A 112 38.68 9.87 21.77
N LEU A 113 37.74 10.37 20.98
CA LEU A 113 37.76 10.26 19.51
C LEU A 113 37.73 11.66 18.92
N ASP A 114 38.90 12.06 18.37
CA ASP A 114 39.02 13.30 17.63
C ASP A 114 38.25 13.15 16.29
N PRO A 115 37.34 14.08 15.94
CA PRO A 115 36.70 14.07 14.65
C PRO A 115 37.70 14.20 13.48
N GLY A 116 38.88 14.72 13.70
CA GLY A 116 39.86 14.95 12.62
C GLY A 116 39.63 16.25 11.85
N GLY A 117 40.61 16.59 10.99
CA GLY A 117 40.50 17.75 10.11
C GLY A 117 39.67 17.50 8.85
N PRO A 118 39.22 18.57 8.19
CA PRO A 118 38.37 18.46 6.97
C PRO A 118 39.00 17.61 5.86
N ASP A 119 40.33 17.64 5.75
CA ASP A 119 41.08 16.96 4.70
C ASP A 119 41.14 15.43 4.88
N GLN A 120 40.71 14.92 6.04
CA GLN A 120 40.73 13.51 6.37
C GLN A 120 39.39 12.80 6.05
N TRP A 121 38.45 13.54 5.50
CA TRP A 121 37.10 13.03 5.20
C TRP A 121 36.87 12.93 3.71
N VAL A 122 36.37 11.77 3.28
CA VAL A 122 35.88 11.55 1.92
C VAL A 122 34.34 11.62 1.93
N SER A 123 33.78 12.52 1.14
CA SER A 123 32.34 12.68 1.01
C SER A 123 31.79 11.73 -0.06
N LEU A 124 30.97 10.78 0.33
CA LEU A 124 30.44 9.72 -0.50
C LEU A 124 28.91 9.79 -0.51
N PRO A 125 28.27 10.27 -1.59
CA PRO A 125 26.84 10.09 -1.81
C PRO A 125 26.51 8.59 -1.87
N GLY A 126 25.31 8.20 -1.47
CA GLY A 126 24.89 6.80 -1.43
C GLY A 126 25.15 6.03 -2.74
N GLN A 127 24.96 6.68 -3.89
CA GLN A 127 25.22 6.11 -5.22
C GLN A 127 26.68 5.75 -5.49
N GLU A 128 27.64 6.39 -4.82
CA GLU A 128 29.08 6.18 -5.00
C GLU A 128 29.64 5.12 -4.03
N LEU A 129 28.85 4.64 -3.07
CA LEU A 129 29.32 3.63 -2.10
C LEU A 129 29.77 2.34 -2.78
N LYS A 130 29.09 1.95 -3.86
CA LYS A 130 29.46 0.73 -4.60
C LYS A 130 30.81 0.87 -5.27
N ASP A 131 31.05 1.98 -5.94
CA ASP A 131 32.30 2.24 -6.69
C ASP A 131 33.49 2.40 -5.75
N ASN A 132 33.24 2.77 -4.49
CA ASN A 132 34.26 2.91 -3.44
C ASN A 132 34.38 1.66 -2.53
N GLY A 133 33.84 0.50 -2.94
CA GLY A 133 33.95 -0.76 -2.19
C GLY A 133 33.22 -0.79 -0.84
N LEU A 134 32.36 0.20 -0.58
CA LEU A 134 31.60 0.34 0.67
C LEU A 134 30.16 -0.18 0.59
N PHE A 135 29.81 -0.87 -0.48
CA PHE A 135 28.52 -1.51 -0.65
C PHE A 135 28.64 -3.03 -0.38
N PRO A 136 27.61 -3.70 0.16
CA PRO A 136 27.68 -5.14 0.45
C PRO A 136 28.11 -5.96 -0.76
N GLU A 137 29.14 -6.76 -0.60
CA GLU A 137 29.62 -7.70 -1.62
C GLU A 137 28.59 -8.83 -1.77
N LEU A 138 28.38 -9.22 -3.02
CA LEU A 138 27.54 -10.36 -3.35
C LEU A 138 28.34 -11.65 -3.28
N LEU A 139 27.73 -12.69 -2.76
CA LEU A 139 28.24 -14.03 -2.87
C LEU A 139 28.25 -14.46 -4.35
N ARG A 140 29.10 -15.44 -4.71
CA ARG A 140 29.22 -15.90 -6.10
C ARG A 140 27.88 -16.34 -6.68
N SER A 141 27.07 -17.12 -5.95
CA SER A 141 25.73 -17.54 -6.37
C SER A 141 24.77 -16.37 -6.62
N GLN A 142 24.91 -15.28 -5.86
CA GLN A 142 24.16 -14.05 -6.03
C GLN A 142 24.60 -13.27 -7.29
N GLN A 143 25.92 -13.20 -7.53
CA GLN A 143 26.50 -12.59 -8.72
C GLN A 143 26.09 -13.34 -9.98
N ASP A 144 26.24 -14.68 -9.99
CA ASP A 144 25.83 -15.54 -11.11
C ASP A 144 24.36 -15.31 -11.51
N ALA A 145 23.49 -15.09 -10.52
CA ALA A 145 22.08 -14.80 -10.78
C ALA A 145 21.85 -13.43 -11.45
N ILE A 146 22.65 -12.40 -11.07
CA ILE A 146 22.57 -11.07 -11.67
C ILE A 146 23.14 -11.07 -13.09
N GLU A 147 24.27 -11.72 -13.30
CA GLU A 147 24.99 -11.73 -14.56
C GLU A 147 24.35 -12.63 -15.61
N SER A 148 23.47 -13.52 -15.19
CA SER A 148 22.74 -14.41 -16.09
C SER A 148 21.90 -13.64 -17.11
N LYS A 149 21.99 -14.03 -18.38
CA LYS A 149 21.24 -13.45 -19.51
C LYS A 149 19.94 -14.18 -19.83
N VAL A 150 19.52 -15.11 -18.96
CA VAL A 150 18.27 -15.81 -19.14
C VAL A 150 17.12 -14.86 -18.81
N ARG A 151 16.10 -14.84 -19.68
CA ARG A 151 14.93 -13.95 -19.57
C ARG A 151 14.20 -14.07 -18.24
N LEU A 152 13.92 -15.29 -17.78
CA LEU A 152 13.26 -15.56 -16.50
C LEU A 152 14.26 -16.16 -15.52
N ARG A 153 14.61 -15.41 -14.50
CA ARG A 153 15.52 -15.81 -13.43
C ARG A 153 14.72 -16.00 -12.13
N VAL A 154 14.87 -17.16 -11.52
CA VAL A 154 14.15 -17.56 -10.32
C VAL A 154 15.16 -17.70 -9.17
N LEU A 155 15.09 -16.82 -8.18
CA LEU A 155 15.93 -16.84 -6.99
C LEU A 155 15.21 -17.61 -5.89
N ARG A 156 15.76 -18.72 -5.47
CA ARG A 156 15.28 -19.48 -4.31
C ARG A 156 16.27 -19.34 -3.18
N GLY A 157 15.79 -19.16 -1.97
CA GLY A 157 16.67 -19.08 -0.81
C GLY A 157 15.87 -18.99 0.48
N GLN A 158 16.48 -19.47 1.56
CA GLN A 158 15.92 -19.39 2.89
C GLN A 158 15.94 -17.94 3.42
N PRO A 159 15.36 -17.68 4.61
CA PRO A 159 15.47 -16.36 5.24
C PRO A 159 16.94 -15.97 5.43
N GLY A 160 17.27 -14.70 5.13
CA GLY A 160 18.62 -14.17 5.35
C GLY A 160 19.63 -14.44 4.23
N THR A 161 19.25 -15.10 3.13
CA THR A 161 20.16 -15.37 2.00
C THR A 161 20.34 -14.21 1.02
N GLY A 162 19.79 -13.03 1.31
CA GLY A 162 20.01 -11.82 0.51
C GLY A 162 19.17 -11.70 -0.77
N LYS A 163 18.05 -12.43 -0.89
CA LYS A 163 17.16 -12.37 -2.06
C LYS A 163 16.81 -10.94 -2.49
N THR A 164 16.29 -10.14 -1.56
CA THR A 164 15.95 -8.74 -1.77
C THR A 164 17.16 -7.92 -2.22
N THR A 165 18.34 -8.15 -1.62
CA THR A 165 19.58 -7.47 -1.98
C THR A 165 19.98 -7.78 -3.43
N VAL A 166 19.86 -9.03 -3.86
CA VAL A 166 20.13 -9.43 -5.24
C VAL A 166 19.20 -8.73 -6.22
N LEU A 167 17.89 -8.72 -5.95
CA LEU A 167 16.92 -8.01 -6.79
C LEU A 167 17.20 -6.51 -6.86
N GLN A 168 17.48 -5.89 -5.72
CA GLN A 168 17.81 -4.46 -5.66
C GLN A 168 19.09 -4.13 -6.41
N GLN A 169 20.15 -4.92 -6.24
CA GLN A 169 21.39 -4.73 -6.96
C GLN A 169 21.26 -4.99 -8.47
N ALA A 170 20.47 -5.98 -8.87
CA ALA A 170 20.16 -6.23 -10.28
C ALA A 170 19.42 -5.03 -10.91
N ALA A 171 18.47 -4.45 -10.18
CA ALA A 171 17.74 -3.26 -10.65
C ALA A 171 18.66 -2.03 -10.76
N LEU A 172 19.63 -1.85 -9.84
CA LEU A 172 20.63 -0.78 -9.93
C LEU A 172 21.63 -1.00 -11.08
N GLY A 173 21.90 -2.24 -11.45
CA GLY A 173 22.85 -2.61 -12.49
C GLY A 173 22.40 -2.31 -13.92
N ALA A 174 21.22 -1.75 -14.14
CA ALA A 174 20.67 -1.37 -15.44
C ALA A 174 20.62 0.17 -15.63
N PRO A 175 21.75 0.88 -15.69
CA PRO A 175 21.78 2.33 -15.74
C PRO A 175 21.09 2.84 -17.02
N GLY A 176 20.26 3.88 -16.87
CA GLY A 176 19.51 4.48 -17.96
C GLY A 176 18.30 3.69 -18.45
N GLN A 177 17.98 2.56 -17.83
CA GLN A 177 16.88 1.70 -18.25
C GLN A 177 15.74 1.73 -17.22
N ARG A 178 14.49 1.79 -17.70
CA ARG A 178 13.33 1.77 -16.82
C ARG A 178 13.08 0.36 -16.28
N THR A 179 12.89 0.25 -14.98
CA THR A 179 12.61 -1.02 -14.28
C THR A 179 11.36 -0.92 -13.40
N LEU A 180 10.68 -2.04 -13.25
CA LEU A 180 9.57 -2.20 -12.31
C LEU A 180 9.99 -3.15 -11.19
N TYR A 181 9.95 -2.65 -9.95
CA TYR A 181 10.14 -3.46 -8.75
C TYR A 181 8.78 -3.70 -8.08
N LEU A 182 8.42 -4.95 -7.91
CA LEU A 182 7.12 -5.38 -7.44
C LEU A 182 7.26 -6.23 -6.18
N THR A 183 6.44 -5.96 -5.18
CA THR A 183 6.29 -6.81 -3.99
C THR A 183 4.83 -6.82 -3.56
N TYR A 184 4.43 -7.82 -2.76
CA TYR A 184 3.08 -7.84 -2.20
C TYR A 184 2.94 -6.89 -0.99
N ASN A 185 3.98 -6.82 -0.16
CA ASN A 185 3.96 -6.11 1.11
C ASN A 185 4.22 -4.60 0.92
N ALA A 186 3.32 -3.76 1.45
CA ALA A 186 3.44 -2.30 1.35
C ALA A 186 4.71 -1.75 2.04
N LEU A 187 5.10 -2.33 3.18
CA LEU A 187 6.31 -1.93 3.89
C LEU A 187 7.58 -2.25 3.10
N LEU A 188 7.63 -3.44 2.46
CA LEU A 188 8.75 -3.79 1.59
C LEU A 188 8.82 -2.87 0.37
N ALA A 189 7.67 -2.48 -0.19
CA ALA A 189 7.63 -1.50 -1.28
C ALA A 189 8.16 -0.13 -0.85
N GLU A 190 7.81 0.33 0.36
CA GLU A 190 8.32 1.58 0.91
C GLU A 190 9.84 1.52 1.11
N ARG A 191 10.35 0.47 1.76
CA ARG A 191 11.80 0.26 1.93
C ARG A 191 12.55 0.20 0.60
N ALA A 192 11.94 -0.43 -0.40
CA ALA A 192 12.52 -0.47 -1.74
C ALA A 192 12.55 0.93 -2.39
N ARG A 193 11.49 1.75 -2.22
CA ARG A 193 11.51 3.16 -2.69
C ARG A 193 12.63 3.94 -2.01
N ASP A 194 12.72 3.88 -0.68
CA ASP A 194 13.80 4.55 0.07
C ASP A 194 15.19 4.10 -0.40
N PHE A 195 15.35 2.81 -0.67
CA PHE A 195 16.59 2.26 -1.19
C PHE A 195 16.92 2.85 -2.57
N PHE A 196 15.99 2.81 -3.52
CA PHE A 196 16.26 3.33 -4.87
C PHE A 196 16.42 4.85 -4.88
N ASP A 197 15.70 5.59 -4.05
CA ASP A 197 15.87 7.04 -3.91
C ASP A 197 17.28 7.42 -3.46
N GLN A 198 17.95 6.57 -2.67
CA GLN A 198 19.30 6.82 -2.19
C GLN A 198 20.39 6.31 -3.14
N PHE A 199 20.19 5.11 -3.71
CA PHE A 199 21.25 4.40 -4.43
C PHE A 199 21.13 4.42 -5.94
N ALA A 200 19.94 4.58 -6.51
CA ALA A 200 19.80 4.62 -7.96
C ALA A 200 20.43 5.90 -8.55
N PRO A 201 21.22 5.80 -9.63
CA PRO A 201 21.73 6.99 -10.32
C PRO A 201 20.60 7.94 -10.72
N ASP A 202 19.51 7.39 -11.26
CA ASP A 202 18.26 8.10 -11.55
C ASP A 202 17.07 7.32 -10.96
N PRO A 203 16.56 7.73 -9.78
CA PRO A 203 15.41 7.08 -9.14
C PRO A 203 14.14 7.10 -9.99
N SER A 204 13.99 8.06 -10.90
CA SER A 204 12.80 8.15 -11.76
C SER A 204 12.66 7.00 -12.75
N LEU A 205 13.74 6.26 -12.97
CA LEU A 205 13.77 5.07 -13.84
C LEU A 205 13.31 3.80 -13.10
N VAL A 206 13.27 3.81 -11.76
CA VAL A 206 12.82 2.65 -10.98
C VAL A 206 11.42 2.90 -10.42
N THR A 207 10.45 2.19 -10.96
CA THR A 207 9.08 2.25 -10.44
C THR A 207 8.88 1.14 -9.42
N VAL A 208 8.56 1.49 -8.18
CA VAL A 208 8.26 0.52 -7.11
C VAL A 208 6.77 0.50 -6.83
N LEU A 209 6.15 -0.68 -6.94
CA LEU A 209 4.72 -0.88 -6.68
C LEU A 209 4.48 -2.09 -5.78
N THR A 210 3.38 -2.04 -5.04
CA THR A 210 2.76 -3.26 -4.53
C THR A 210 1.96 -3.96 -5.63
N PHE A 211 1.72 -5.27 -5.45
CA PHE A 211 0.85 -5.99 -6.39
C PHE A 211 -0.56 -5.37 -6.44
N GLY A 212 -1.11 -4.94 -5.30
CA GLY A 212 -2.41 -4.27 -5.24
C GLY A 212 -2.43 -2.94 -6.01
N GLU A 213 -1.35 -2.14 -5.96
CA GLU A 213 -1.20 -0.92 -6.77
C GLU A 213 -1.14 -1.22 -8.26
N LEU A 214 -0.43 -2.28 -8.65
CA LEU A 214 -0.40 -2.75 -10.05
C LEU A 214 -1.78 -3.21 -10.50
N LEU A 215 -2.46 -4.03 -9.69
CA LEU A 215 -3.78 -4.56 -9.99
C LEU A 215 -4.80 -3.43 -10.25
N ARG A 216 -4.79 -2.36 -9.45
CA ARG A 216 -5.65 -1.19 -9.66
C ARG A 216 -5.34 -0.44 -10.96
N ARG A 217 -4.09 -0.40 -11.39
CA ARG A 217 -3.73 0.21 -12.68
C ARG A 217 -4.26 -0.57 -13.89
N VAL A 218 -4.39 -1.90 -13.74
CA VAL A 218 -5.00 -2.78 -14.76
C VAL A 218 -6.52 -2.75 -14.68
N LEU A 219 -7.04 -2.79 -13.47
CA LEU A 219 -8.47 -2.85 -13.15
C LEU A 219 -8.81 -1.82 -12.07
N PRO A 220 -9.17 -0.59 -12.44
CA PRO A 220 -9.51 0.48 -11.49
C PRO A 220 -10.67 0.16 -10.54
N ALA A 221 -11.53 -0.80 -10.90
CA ALA A 221 -12.61 -1.29 -10.04
C ALA A 221 -12.13 -2.18 -8.87
N ALA A 222 -10.85 -2.59 -8.84
CA ALA A 222 -10.31 -3.34 -7.71
C ALA A 222 -10.21 -2.42 -6.46
N PRO A 223 -10.52 -2.95 -5.26
CA PRO A 223 -10.53 -2.15 -4.04
C PRO A 223 -9.12 -1.60 -3.72
N ALA A 224 -9.08 -0.41 -3.15
CA ALA A 224 -7.81 0.22 -2.74
C ALA A 224 -7.15 -0.54 -1.58
N VAL A 225 -7.95 -1.09 -0.68
CA VAL A 225 -7.52 -1.86 0.48
C VAL A 225 -8.32 -3.14 0.55
N VAL A 226 -7.63 -4.25 0.68
CA VAL A 226 -8.25 -5.56 0.97
C VAL A 226 -8.30 -5.72 2.49
N ALA A 227 -9.43 -6.19 3.00
CA ALA A 227 -9.60 -6.45 4.43
C ALA A 227 -8.53 -7.41 4.97
N PRO A 228 -8.09 -7.24 6.23
CA PRO A 228 -7.12 -8.12 6.86
C PRO A 228 -7.54 -9.59 6.80
N LEU A 229 -6.57 -10.50 6.71
CA LEU A 229 -6.82 -11.94 6.60
C LEU A 229 -7.79 -12.46 7.66
N ALA A 230 -7.61 -12.07 8.92
CA ALA A 230 -8.46 -12.50 10.03
C ALA A 230 -9.92 -12.05 9.88
N GLU A 231 -10.17 -10.88 9.34
CA GLU A 231 -11.53 -10.38 9.07
C GLU A 231 -12.19 -11.18 7.97
N ARG A 232 -11.49 -11.45 6.88
CA ARG A 232 -11.97 -12.25 5.75
C ARG A 232 -12.33 -13.67 6.16
N ILE A 233 -11.50 -14.31 6.99
CA ILE A 233 -11.79 -15.62 7.60
C ILE A 233 -13.05 -15.53 8.47
N THR A 234 -13.21 -14.44 9.23
CA THR A 234 -14.41 -14.24 10.06
C THR A 234 -15.67 -14.11 9.22
N VAL A 235 -15.61 -13.37 8.10
CA VAL A 235 -16.73 -13.26 7.14
C VAL A 235 -17.07 -14.64 6.56
N LEU A 236 -16.07 -15.41 6.14
CA LEU A 236 -16.27 -16.77 5.66
C LEU A 236 -16.92 -17.68 6.71
N ALA A 237 -16.42 -17.66 7.95
CA ALA A 237 -16.98 -18.48 9.02
C ALA A 237 -18.46 -18.17 9.28
N ARG A 238 -18.82 -16.88 9.34
CA ARG A 238 -20.24 -16.47 9.50
C ARG A 238 -21.12 -16.91 8.32
N ALA A 239 -20.59 -16.80 7.10
CA ALA A 239 -21.31 -17.23 5.90
C ALA A 239 -21.54 -18.76 5.89
N LEU A 240 -20.56 -19.56 6.34
CA LEU A 240 -20.68 -21.00 6.50
C LEU A 240 -21.69 -21.39 7.59
N ASP A 241 -21.70 -20.67 8.71
CA ASP A 241 -22.68 -20.90 9.77
C ASP A 241 -24.13 -20.67 9.31
N SER A 242 -24.31 -19.72 8.41
CA SER A 242 -25.59 -19.37 7.80
C SER A 242 -25.97 -20.27 6.61
N ALA A 243 -25.06 -21.14 6.17
CA ALA A 243 -25.32 -22.01 5.01
C ALA A 243 -26.46 -23.02 5.28
N PRO A 244 -27.28 -23.36 4.26
CA PRO A 244 -28.43 -24.20 4.44
C PRO A 244 -28.13 -25.67 4.80
N ARG A 245 -26.91 -26.09 4.60
CA ARG A 245 -26.39 -27.41 4.98
C ARG A 245 -24.96 -27.32 5.50
N LYS A 246 -24.52 -28.35 6.24
CA LYS A 246 -23.14 -28.44 6.72
C LYS A 246 -22.24 -29.17 5.69
N PHE A 247 -20.99 -28.77 5.62
CA PHE A 247 -19.98 -29.24 4.66
C PHE A 247 -18.76 -29.82 5.42
N ALA A 248 -18.99 -30.89 6.17
CA ALA A 248 -17.91 -31.50 6.93
C ALA A 248 -16.73 -31.95 6.03
N PRO A 249 -15.47 -31.71 6.45
CA PRO A 249 -15.06 -31.20 7.77
C PRO A 249 -14.99 -29.66 7.86
N TRP A 250 -15.23 -28.92 6.77
CA TRP A 250 -14.91 -27.50 6.59
C TRP A 250 -15.70 -26.54 7.51
N ASP A 251 -16.90 -26.94 7.93
CA ASP A 251 -17.69 -26.16 8.91
C ASP A 251 -16.93 -25.91 10.22
N LYS A 252 -16.03 -26.84 10.59
CA LYS A 252 -15.21 -26.75 11.81
C LYS A 252 -13.83 -26.18 11.53
N HIS A 253 -13.50 -25.95 10.27
CA HIS A 253 -12.18 -25.56 9.81
C HIS A 253 -12.26 -24.43 8.78
N PRO A 254 -12.86 -23.27 9.11
CA PRO A 254 -13.01 -22.16 8.17
C PRO A 254 -11.67 -21.55 7.73
N GLU A 255 -10.62 -21.59 8.57
CA GLU A 255 -9.27 -21.11 8.20
C GLU A 255 -8.68 -21.96 7.07
N GLU A 256 -8.77 -23.29 7.20
CA GLU A 256 -8.25 -24.22 6.21
C GLU A 256 -9.08 -24.17 4.93
N LEU A 257 -10.41 -24.03 5.03
CA LEU A 257 -11.25 -23.79 3.85
C LEU A 257 -10.91 -22.46 3.17
N PHE A 258 -10.64 -21.41 3.96
CA PHE A 258 -10.16 -20.15 3.42
C PHE A 258 -8.86 -20.34 2.65
N GLY A 259 -7.93 -21.14 3.18
CA GLY A 259 -6.69 -21.49 2.50
C GLY A 259 -6.95 -22.16 1.13
N GLU A 260 -7.81 -23.16 1.09
CA GLU A 260 -8.19 -23.84 -0.16
C GLU A 260 -8.92 -22.90 -1.14
N LEU A 261 -9.81 -22.05 -0.64
CA LEU A 261 -10.50 -21.05 -1.45
C LEU A 261 -9.51 -20.06 -2.05
N HIS A 262 -8.65 -19.49 -1.24
CA HIS A 262 -7.73 -18.43 -1.64
C HIS A 262 -6.61 -18.93 -2.55
N ALA A 263 -5.97 -20.07 -2.18
CA ALA A 263 -4.86 -20.61 -2.94
C ALA A 263 -5.31 -21.31 -4.24
N TRP A 264 -6.38 -22.09 -4.15
CA TRP A 264 -6.74 -23.05 -5.21
C TRP A 264 -8.06 -22.75 -5.88
N ILE A 265 -9.18 -22.71 -5.14
CA ILE A 265 -10.49 -22.59 -5.79
C ILE A 265 -10.61 -21.28 -6.59
N ALA A 266 -10.09 -20.17 -6.03
CA ALA A 266 -10.00 -18.89 -6.72
C ALA A 266 -8.58 -18.61 -7.25
N GLY A 267 -7.56 -18.88 -6.44
CA GLY A 267 -6.17 -18.54 -6.74
C GLY A 267 -5.52 -19.35 -7.84
N ALA A 268 -6.06 -20.52 -8.20
CA ALA A 268 -5.63 -21.33 -9.32
C ALA A 268 -6.67 -21.42 -10.45
N ALA A 269 -7.68 -20.56 -10.48
CA ALA A 269 -8.70 -20.49 -11.51
C ALA A 269 -8.13 -19.92 -12.82
N LEU A 270 -7.16 -20.60 -13.44
CA LEU A 270 -6.47 -20.14 -14.63
C LEU A 270 -7.33 -20.31 -15.90
N PRO A 271 -7.28 -19.36 -16.84
CA PRO A 271 -7.99 -19.45 -18.13
C PRO A 271 -7.24 -20.33 -19.16
N THR A 272 -6.20 -21.02 -18.73
CA THR A 272 -5.39 -21.98 -19.52
C THR A 272 -5.39 -23.32 -18.82
N PRO A 273 -5.18 -24.45 -19.54
CA PRO A 273 -4.99 -25.74 -18.90
C PRO A 273 -3.85 -25.70 -17.88
N PHE A 274 -4.04 -26.27 -16.71
CA PHE A 274 -3.05 -26.25 -15.64
C PHE A 274 -3.01 -27.59 -14.90
N ARG A 275 -1.86 -28.26 -14.88
CA ARG A 275 -1.66 -29.58 -14.22
C ARG A 275 -2.76 -30.59 -14.55
N GLY A 276 -3.21 -30.60 -15.79
CA GLY A 276 -4.26 -31.49 -16.27
C GLY A 276 -5.68 -31.09 -15.91
N ALA A 277 -5.91 -30.00 -15.20
CA ALA A 277 -7.22 -29.38 -15.08
C ALA A 277 -7.55 -28.60 -16.36
N PRO A 278 -8.82 -28.59 -16.81
CA PRO A 278 -9.25 -27.81 -17.96
C PRO A 278 -9.17 -26.29 -17.67
N PRO A 279 -9.20 -25.46 -18.71
CA PRO A 279 -9.28 -24.01 -18.54
C PRO A 279 -10.51 -23.63 -17.68
N CYS A 280 -10.34 -22.68 -16.79
CA CYS A 280 -11.41 -22.15 -15.99
C CYS A 280 -12.06 -20.96 -16.71
N GLU A 281 -13.36 -21.05 -16.98
CA GLU A 281 -14.13 -19.98 -17.63
C GLU A 281 -14.60 -18.89 -16.64
N GLY A 282 -14.69 -19.24 -15.34
CA GLY A 282 -15.19 -18.36 -14.27
C GLY A 282 -14.10 -17.87 -13.31
N GLN A 283 -14.54 -17.28 -12.22
CA GLN A 283 -13.68 -16.79 -11.14
C GLN A 283 -13.25 -17.89 -10.17
N LEU A 284 -13.92 -19.03 -10.19
CA LEU A 284 -13.68 -20.17 -9.31
C LEU A 284 -13.54 -21.44 -10.12
N LEU A 285 -12.65 -22.33 -9.68
CA LEU A 285 -12.53 -23.67 -10.27
C LEU A 285 -13.82 -24.47 -10.11
N ARG A 286 -14.14 -25.26 -11.14
CA ARG A 286 -15.18 -26.28 -11.07
C ARG A 286 -14.73 -27.43 -10.17
N GLU A 287 -15.70 -28.15 -9.61
CA GLU A 287 -15.48 -29.26 -8.68
C GLU A 287 -14.47 -30.29 -9.21
N GLU A 288 -14.66 -30.77 -10.45
CA GLU A 288 -13.80 -31.79 -11.05
C GLU A 288 -12.36 -31.31 -11.22
N ALA A 289 -12.18 -30.03 -11.59
CA ALA A 289 -10.86 -29.44 -11.76
C ALA A 289 -10.13 -29.32 -10.41
N PHE A 290 -10.84 -28.86 -9.37
CA PHE A 290 -10.28 -28.76 -8.02
C PHE A 290 -9.93 -30.12 -7.44
N VAL A 291 -10.84 -31.11 -7.53
CA VAL A 291 -10.59 -32.48 -7.09
C VAL A 291 -9.33 -33.04 -7.77
N LYS A 292 -9.18 -32.84 -9.08
CA LYS A 292 -8.00 -33.29 -9.79
C LYS A 292 -6.71 -32.63 -9.31
N LEU A 293 -6.71 -31.31 -9.13
CA LEU A 293 -5.55 -30.56 -8.67
C LEU A 293 -5.15 -30.94 -7.25
N ARG A 294 -6.13 -31.21 -6.38
CA ARG A 294 -5.87 -31.55 -4.96
C ARG A 294 -5.79 -33.04 -4.66
N SER A 295 -5.94 -33.92 -5.64
CA SER A 295 -6.00 -35.38 -5.49
C SER A 295 -4.84 -36.03 -4.71
N LYS A 296 -3.67 -35.37 -4.65
CA LYS A 296 -2.54 -35.82 -3.85
C LYS A 296 -2.58 -35.36 -2.40
N THR A 297 -3.46 -34.42 -2.07
CA THR A 297 -3.50 -33.73 -0.76
C THR A 297 -4.83 -34.00 -0.05
N LEU A 298 -5.93 -34.03 -0.79
CA LEU A 298 -7.29 -34.21 -0.30
C LEU A 298 -7.93 -35.43 -0.96
N ASP A 299 -8.70 -36.22 -0.21
CA ASP A 299 -9.58 -37.22 -0.81
C ASP A 299 -10.71 -36.54 -1.58
N GLU A 300 -11.30 -37.28 -2.50
CA GLU A 300 -12.32 -36.77 -3.41
C GLU A 300 -13.53 -36.15 -2.68
N ARG A 301 -14.00 -36.78 -1.60
CA ARG A 301 -15.13 -36.30 -0.82
C ARG A 301 -14.81 -34.99 -0.11
N THR A 302 -13.68 -34.91 0.54
CA THR A 302 -13.23 -33.70 1.24
C THR A 302 -13.03 -32.55 0.24
N ALA A 303 -12.39 -32.84 -0.91
CA ALA A 303 -12.22 -31.84 -1.96
C ALA A 303 -13.57 -31.36 -2.55
N ARG A 304 -14.51 -32.27 -2.86
CA ARG A 304 -15.85 -31.91 -3.31
C ARG A 304 -16.57 -31.02 -2.32
N ASN A 305 -16.57 -31.40 -1.04
CA ASN A 305 -17.21 -30.60 0.01
C ASN A 305 -16.64 -29.19 0.13
N ALA A 306 -15.33 -28.96 -0.13
CA ALA A 306 -14.75 -27.63 -0.13
C ALA A 306 -15.37 -26.73 -1.21
N VAL A 307 -15.46 -27.23 -2.46
CA VAL A 307 -16.03 -26.44 -3.56
C VAL A 307 -17.53 -26.20 -3.31
N GLN A 308 -18.27 -27.22 -2.85
CA GLN A 308 -19.70 -27.08 -2.56
C GLN A 308 -19.95 -26.11 -1.40
N ALA A 309 -19.08 -26.06 -0.39
CA ALA A 309 -19.14 -25.07 0.67
C ALA A 309 -19.01 -23.65 0.11
N VAL A 310 -18.04 -23.44 -0.77
CA VAL A 310 -17.83 -22.12 -1.42
C VAL A 310 -18.99 -21.75 -2.35
N GLN A 311 -19.53 -22.72 -3.10
CA GLN A 311 -20.68 -22.49 -3.99
C GLN A 311 -21.99 -22.18 -3.23
N ALA A 312 -22.09 -22.61 -1.97
CA ALA A 312 -23.21 -22.32 -1.11
C ALA A 312 -23.18 -20.91 -0.49
N LEU A 313 -22.07 -20.20 -0.60
CA LEU A 313 -21.95 -18.81 -0.11
C LEU A 313 -22.73 -17.84 -1.01
N ASP A 314 -23.15 -16.71 -0.44
CA ASP A 314 -23.67 -15.60 -1.24
C ASP A 314 -22.57 -15.11 -2.21
N PRO A 315 -22.79 -15.14 -3.53
CA PRO A 315 -21.80 -14.69 -4.51
C PRO A 315 -21.33 -13.25 -4.30
N ARG A 316 -22.13 -12.40 -3.63
CA ARG A 316 -21.80 -11.01 -3.33
C ARG A 316 -20.68 -10.88 -2.30
N LEU A 317 -20.50 -11.88 -1.44
CA LEU A 317 -19.45 -11.91 -0.44
C LEU A 317 -18.09 -12.41 -1.00
N LEU A 318 -18.12 -13.16 -2.11
CA LEU A 318 -16.90 -13.76 -2.66
C LEU A 318 -15.80 -12.75 -3.01
N PRO A 319 -16.07 -11.58 -3.62
CA PRO A 319 -15.03 -10.59 -3.88
C PRO A 319 -14.33 -10.09 -2.60
N GLU A 320 -15.08 -9.94 -1.51
CA GLU A 320 -14.56 -9.53 -0.21
C GLU A 320 -13.77 -10.67 0.46
N ILE A 321 -14.32 -11.87 0.49
CA ILE A 321 -13.67 -13.04 1.10
C ILE A 321 -12.39 -13.40 0.35
N VAL A 322 -12.43 -13.51 -0.97
CA VAL A 322 -11.28 -13.91 -1.80
C VAL A 322 -10.24 -12.81 -1.90
N GLY A 323 -10.66 -11.55 -2.10
CA GLY A 323 -9.76 -10.39 -2.23
C GLY A 323 -9.00 -10.37 -3.56
N ASP A 324 -7.67 -10.11 -3.50
CA ASP A 324 -6.84 -9.88 -4.68
C ASP A 324 -6.94 -10.96 -5.78
N PRO A 325 -6.96 -12.28 -5.50
CA PRO A 325 -7.09 -13.30 -6.55
C PRO A 325 -8.37 -13.15 -7.37
N TRP A 326 -9.48 -12.74 -6.75
CA TRP A 326 -10.73 -12.47 -7.46
C TRP A 326 -10.58 -11.37 -8.52
N TRP A 327 -9.95 -10.29 -8.13
CA TRP A 327 -9.74 -9.13 -8.99
C TRP A 327 -8.63 -9.38 -10.00
N ALA A 328 -7.58 -10.10 -9.60
CA ALA A 328 -6.50 -10.51 -10.50
C ALA A 328 -7.01 -11.41 -11.63
N ARG A 329 -7.94 -12.31 -11.35
CA ARG A 329 -8.55 -13.13 -12.39
C ARG A 329 -9.32 -12.27 -13.41
N ARG A 330 -10.11 -11.30 -12.94
CA ARG A 330 -10.82 -10.37 -13.83
C ARG A 330 -9.88 -9.51 -14.66
N ALA A 331 -8.77 -9.07 -14.05
CA ALA A 331 -7.74 -8.35 -14.75
C ALA A 331 -7.05 -9.22 -15.81
N LEU A 332 -6.76 -10.47 -15.49
CA LEU A 332 -6.16 -11.44 -16.42
C LEU A 332 -7.07 -11.68 -17.65
N ASP A 333 -8.37 -11.87 -17.42
CA ASP A 333 -9.33 -12.02 -18.52
C ASP A 333 -9.36 -10.79 -19.42
N LYS A 334 -9.30 -9.58 -18.82
CA LYS A 334 -9.24 -8.32 -19.56
C LYS A 334 -7.96 -8.21 -20.42
N VAL A 335 -6.79 -8.55 -19.85
CA VAL A 335 -5.50 -8.53 -20.57
C VAL A 335 -5.53 -9.53 -21.71
N ARG A 336 -6.05 -10.74 -21.49
CA ARG A 336 -6.19 -11.78 -22.54
C ARG A 336 -7.18 -11.40 -23.64
N ALA A 337 -8.17 -10.59 -23.35
CA ALA A 337 -9.08 -10.01 -24.34
C ALA A 337 -8.43 -8.86 -25.14
N GLY A 338 -7.13 -8.59 -24.98
CA GLY A 338 -6.40 -7.61 -25.76
C GLY A 338 -6.30 -6.22 -25.12
N ALA A 339 -6.64 -6.09 -23.83
CA ALA A 339 -6.41 -4.82 -23.16
C ALA A 339 -4.91 -4.51 -23.06
N LYS A 340 -4.53 -3.30 -23.42
CA LYS A 340 -3.13 -2.87 -23.35
C LYS A 340 -2.63 -2.87 -21.90
N PRO A 341 -1.35 -3.26 -21.69
CA PRO A 341 -0.71 -3.12 -20.39
C PRO A 341 -0.77 -1.66 -19.91
N PRO A 342 -0.82 -1.43 -18.58
CA PRO A 342 -0.76 -0.08 -18.01
C PRO A 342 0.49 0.68 -18.47
N LYS A 343 0.41 2.02 -18.49
CA LYS A 343 1.54 2.89 -18.90
C LYS A 343 2.85 2.62 -18.17
N VAL A 344 2.79 2.06 -16.96
CA VAL A 344 3.99 1.67 -16.20
C VAL A 344 4.84 0.62 -16.92
N PHE A 345 4.25 -0.15 -17.84
CA PHE A 345 4.98 -1.12 -18.68
C PHE A 345 5.57 -0.51 -19.95
N ALA A 346 5.25 0.76 -20.26
CA ALA A 346 5.87 1.44 -21.39
C ALA A 346 7.37 1.63 -21.13
N ASP A 347 8.18 1.28 -22.11
CA ASP A 347 9.64 1.47 -22.08
C ASP A 347 10.37 0.76 -20.92
N LEU A 348 9.74 -0.23 -20.26
CA LEU A 348 10.43 -1.06 -19.28
C LEU A 348 11.49 -1.91 -19.95
N HIS A 349 12.59 -2.15 -19.22
CA HIS A 349 13.62 -3.12 -19.57
C HIS A 349 13.45 -4.40 -18.76
N ALA A 350 13.18 -4.30 -17.47
CA ALA A 350 13.08 -5.45 -16.57
C ALA A 350 11.97 -5.30 -15.54
N VAL A 351 11.51 -6.45 -15.04
CA VAL A 351 10.55 -6.58 -13.93
C VAL A 351 11.18 -7.44 -12.84
N PHE A 352 11.25 -6.91 -11.64
CA PHE A 352 11.77 -7.57 -10.44
C PHE A 352 10.61 -7.83 -9.49
N VAL A 353 10.46 -9.08 -9.02
CA VAL A 353 9.36 -9.48 -8.13
C VAL A 353 9.93 -10.06 -6.85
N ASP A 354 9.74 -9.36 -5.75
CA ASP A 354 10.17 -9.83 -4.43
C ASP A 354 9.01 -10.49 -3.67
N GLU A 355 9.33 -11.49 -2.86
CA GLU A 355 8.38 -12.29 -2.08
C GLU A 355 7.28 -12.93 -2.95
N VAL A 356 7.66 -13.52 -4.10
CA VAL A 356 6.70 -14.08 -5.07
C VAL A 356 5.80 -15.16 -4.47
N GLN A 357 6.21 -15.84 -3.38
CA GLN A 357 5.39 -16.81 -2.67
C GLN A 357 4.13 -16.22 -2.02
N ASP A 358 4.04 -14.89 -1.92
CA ASP A 358 2.82 -14.21 -1.46
C ASP A 358 1.79 -14.00 -2.58
N LEU A 359 2.11 -14.37 -3.81
CA LEU A 359 1.20 -14.30 -4.95
C LEU A 359 0.56 -15.67 -5.22
N THR A 360 -0.73 -15.67 -5.52
CA THR A 360 -1.46 -16.85 -6.00
C THR A 360 -1.15 -17.10 -7.47
N LEU A 361 -1.48 -18.28 -7.99
CA LEU A 361 -1.20 -18.64 -9.39
C LEU A 361 -1.91 -17.71 -10.40
N VAL A 362 -3.12 -17.24 -10.09
CA VAL A 362 -3.83 -16.26 -10.93
C VAL A 362 -3.11 -14.91 -10.95
N GLU A 363 -2.57 -14.47 -9.80
CA GLU A 363 -1.81 -13.22 -9.69
C GLU A 363 -0.48 -13.32 -10.45
N ILE A 364 0.20 -14.47 -10.34
CA ILE A 364 1.41 -14.78 -11.10
C ILE A 364 1.11 -14.82 -12.62
N ALA A 365 0.02 -15.47 -13.02
CA ALA A 365 -0.38 -15.55 -14.42
C ALA A 365 -0.76 -14.17 -14.99
N LEU A 366 -1.40 -13.31 -14.20
CA LEU A 366 -1.66 -11.93 -14.59
C LEU A 366 -0.35 -11.17 -14.84
N LEU A 367 0.62 -11.29 -13.95
CA LEU A 367 1.91 -10.65 -14.11
C LEU A 367 2.62 -11.16 -15.37
N ALA A 368 2.65 -12.48 -15.60
CA ALA A 368 3.22 -13.09 -16.78
C ALA A 368 2.54 -12.61 -18.08
N ALA A 369 1.20 -12.49 -18.06
CA ALA A 369 0.44 -11.99 -19.21
C ALA A 369 0.75 -10.50 -19.48
N LEU A 370 0.87 -9.67 -18.44
CA LEU A 370 1.24 -8.25 -18.58
C LEU A 370 2.66 -8.09 -19.16
N VAL A 371 3.63 -8.87 -18.66
CA VAL A 371 5.00 -8.88 -19.16
C VAL A 371 5.05 -9.36 -20.63
N SER A 372 4.29 -10.38 -20.96
CA SER A 372 4.21 -10.89 -22.34
C SER A 372 3.61 -9.83 -23.28
N ALA A 373 2.46 -9.28 -22.93
CA ALA A 373 1.81 -8.25 -23.74
C ALA A 373 2.66 -6.98 -23.86
N ALA A 374 3.43 -6.63 -22.83
CA ALA A 374 4.37 -5.53 -22.89
C ALA A 374 5.63 -5.83 -23.70
N SER A 375 5.95 -7.10 -23.94
CA SER A 375 7.08 -7.55 -24.75
C SER A 375 6.72 -7.66 -26.24
N GLU A 376 5.44 -7.65 -26.59
CA GLU A 376 5.00 -7.77 -27.99
C GLU A 376 5.52 -6.62 -28.86
N GLY A 377 6.11 -6.96 -30.00
CA GLY A 377 6.66 -5.99 -30.96
C GLY A 377 7.99 -5.35 -30.55
N ARG A 378 8.62 -5.77 -29.46
CA ARG A 378 9.95 -5.29 -29.04
C ARG A 378 11.07 -6.15 -29.66
N GLU A 379 12.21 -5.54 -29.92
CA GLU A 379 13.42 -6.24 -30.34
C GLU A 379 13.95 -7.21 -29.25
N ALA A 380 13.90 -6.75 -27.99
CA ALA A 380 14.23 -7.59 -26.84
C ALA A 380 13.03 -7.67 -25.88
N PRO A 381 12.63 -8.88 -25.47
CA PRO A 381 11.58 -9.06 -24.49
C PRO A 381 12.03 -8.54 -23.12
N LEU A 382 11.06 -8.23 -22.26
CA LEU A 382 11.34 -7.81 -20.88
C LEU A 382 12.05 -8.92 -20.10
N ASP A 383 13.09 -8.55 -19.39
CA ASP A 383 13.75 -9.40 -18.39
C ASP A 383 12.87 -9.53 -17.15
N VAL A 384 12.84 -10.73 -16.57
CA VAL A 384 12.07 -11.00 -15.35
C VAL A 384 12.97 -11.70 -14.34
N MET A 385 13.05 -11.16 -13.14
CA MET A 385 13.71 -11.82 -12.02
C MET A 385 12.74 -11.89 -10.83
N VAL A 386 12.51 -13.09 -10.33
CA VAL A 386 11.60 -13.32 -9.20
C VAL A 386 12.36 -13.94 -8.04
N ALA A 387 12.02 -13.53 -6.81
CA ALA A 387 12.63 -14.09 -5.60
C ALA A 387 11.55 -14.53 -4.60
N GLY A 388 11.81 -15.64 -3.91
CA GLY A 388 10.87 -16.16 -2.92
C GLY A 388 11.42 -17.33 -2.09
N ASP A 389 10.58 -17.75 -1.13
CA ASP A 389 10.84 -18.87 -0.23
C ASP A 389 9.54 -19.63 0.08
N GLU A 390 9.42 -20.88 -0.37
CA GLU A 390 8.23 -21.71 -0.10
C GLU A 390 7.94 -21.91 1.40
N SER A 391 8.95 -21.82 2.25
CA SER A 391 8.82 -22.04 3.69
C SER A 391 8.42 -20.80 4.49
N GLN A 392 8.27 -19.65 3.83
CA GLN A 392 7.83 -18.39 4.42
C GLN A 392 6.45 -17.96 3.93
N THR A 393 5.64 -18.89 3.49
CA THR A 393 4.28 -18.62 3.03
C THR A 393 3.36 -18.35 4.21
N VAL A 394 3.11 -17.08 4.49
CA VAL A 394 2.18 -16.66 5.56
C VAL A 394 0.80 -16.39 4.97
N ARG A 395 0.75 -15.72 3.83
CA ARG A 395 -0.48 -15.61 3.04
C ARG A 395 -0.84 -17.02 2.52
N PRO A 396 -2.09 -17.46 2.63
CA PRO A 396 -2.47 -18.83 2.26
C PRO A 396 -2.50 -19.00 0.72
N THR A 397 -1.34 -18.93 0.09
CA THR A 397 -1.17 -19.12 -1.36
C THR A 397 -0.85 -20.55 -1.75
N ASP A 398 -0.48 -21.40 -0.75
CA ASP A 398 0.03 -22.76 -0.94
C ASP A 398 1.08 -22.83 -2.07
N PHE A 399 1.99 -21.87 -2.07
CA PHE A 399 2.97 -21.65 -3.12
C PHE A 399 3.92 -22.83 -3.23
N ASP A 400 4.16 -23.29 -4.46
CA ASP A 400 5.25 -24.21 -4.80
C ASP A 400 5.93 -23.79 -6.12
N TRP A 401 7.25 -23.90 -6.20
CA TRP A 401 8.02 -23.52 -7.36
C TRP A 401 7.66 -24.29 -8.63
N GLY A 402 7.19 -25.52 -8.49
CA GLY A 402 6.70 -26.30 -9.62
C GLY A 402 5.40 -25.73 -10.19
N ALA A 403 4.47 -25.32 -9.31
CA ALA A 403 3.23 -24.68 -9.72
C ALA A 403 3.51 -23.31 -10.37
N PHE A 404 4.44 -22.56 -9.80
CA PHE A 404 4.92 -21.32 -10.40
C PHE A 404 5.44 -21.54 -11.82
N ALA A 405 6.38 -22.48 -12.00
CA ALA A 405 6.96 -22.81 -13.30
C ALA A 405 5.88 -23.23 -14.31
N ASP A 406 4.94 -24.08 -13.90
CA ASP A 406 3.83 -24.52 -14.75
C ASP A 406 2.90 -23.36 -15.15
N ALA A 407 2.70 -22.38 -14.27
CA ALA A 407 1.84 -21.22 -14.55
C ALA A 407 2.50 -20.20 -15.50
N VAL A 408 3.81 -19.99 -15.40
CA VAL A 408 4.52 -18.96 -16.19
C VAL A 408 5.10 -19.47 -17.49
N ALA A 409 5.48 -20.76 -17.58
CA ALA A 409 6.15 -21.33 -18.74
C ALA A 409 5.38 -21.16 -20.07
N PRO A 410 4.04 -21.27 -20.11
CA PRO A 410 3.28 -21.05 -21.35
C PRO A 410 3.40 -19.63 -21.92
N THR A 411 3.74 -18.65 -21.06
CA THR A 411 3.73 -17.23 -21.40
C THR A 411 5.14 -16.65 -21.49
N LEU A 412 6.02 -16.98 -20.53
CA LEU A 412 7.37 -16.42 -20.45
C LEU A 412 8.46 -17.38 -20.92
N GLY A 413 8.12 -18.66 -21.15
CA GLY A 413 9.07 -19.72 -21.40
C GLY A 413 9.69 -20.29 -20.11
N PRO A 414 10.62 -21.26 -20.23
CA PRO A 414 11.30 -21.86 -19.10
C PRO A 414 12.25 -20.85 -18.44
N GLY A 415 12.28 -20.84 -17.10
CA GLY A 415 13.20 -20.03 -16.32
C GLY A 415 14.44 -20.80 -15.86
N SER A 416 15.51 -20.09 -15.52
CA SER A 416 16.65 -20.64 -14.78
C SER A 416 16.51 -20.36 -13.30
N THR A 417 16.82 -21.37 -12.49
CA THR A 417 16.76 -21.27 -11.03
C THR A 417 18.15 -21.08 -10.45
N PHE A 418 18.25 -20.19 -9.49
CA PHE A 418 19.45 -19.88 -8.72
C PHE A 418 19.16 -20.08 -7.24
N ASP A 419 19.87 -21.01 -6.62
CA ASP A 419 19.74 -21.30 -5.21
C ASP A 419 20.73 -20.43 -4.41
N LEU A 420 20.22 -19.60 -3.52
CA LEU A 420 21.01 -18.76 -2.63
C LEU A 420 21.22 -19.50 -1.31
N LEU A 421 22.43 -19.91 -1.01
CA LEU A 421 22.76 -20.82 0.08
C LEU A 421 23.28 -20.08 1.34
N GLY A 422 24.02 -18.99 1.16
CA GLY A 422 24.67 -18.28 2.27
C GLY A 422 23.72 -17.43 3.10
N ASN A 423 23.68 -17.64 4.40
CA ASN A 423 22.96 -16.76 5.33
C ASN A 423 23.84 -15.59 5.77
N VAL A 424 23.48 -14.39 5.37
CA VAL A 424 24.20 -13.15 5.68
C VAL A 424 23.51 -12.28 6.75
N ARG A 425 22.37 -12.74 7.27
CA ARG A 425 21.52 -11.97 8.22
C ARG A 425 21.66 -12.40 9.66
N SER A 426 21.41 -13.69 9.91
CA SER A 426 21.20 -14.19 11.27
C SER A 426 22.47 -14.81 11.83
N PRO A 427 22.73 -14.66 13.14
CA PRO A 427 23.78 -15.40 13.82
C PRO A 427 23.63 -16.93 13.65
N ARG A 428 24.73 -17.65 13.74
CA ARG A 428 24.78 -19.11 13.55
C ARG A 428 23.72 -19.86 14.37
N ALA A 429 23.58 -19.52 15.65
CA ALA A 429 22.60 -20.18 16.51
C ALA A 429 21.16 -20.07 16.00
N ILE A 430 20.77 -18.87 15.54
CA ILE A 430 19.44 -18.62 15.00
C ILE A 430 19.25 -19.27 13.64
N ALA A 431 20.25 -19.15 12.75
CA ALA A 431 20.21 -19.80 11.45
C ALA A 431 20.08 -21.32 11.59
N THR A 432 20.85 -21.95 12.50
CA THR A 432 20.75 -23.37 12.81
C THR A 432 19.39 -23.74 13.42
N LEU A 433 18.83 -22.91 14.31
CA LEU A 433 17.49 -23.14 14.86
C LEU A 433 16.42 -23.13 13.76
N VAL A 434 16.48 -22.16 12.85
CA VAL A 434 15.59 -22.08 11.68
C VAL A 434 15.77 -23.29 10.78
N GLU A 435 16.99 -23.75 10.56
CA GLU A 435 17.28 -24.95 9.79
C GLU A 435 16.72 -26.20 10.48
N ARG A 436 17.00 -26.41 11.77
CA ARG A 436 16.45 -27.57 12.53
C ARG A 436 14.93 -27.59 12.58
N SER A 437 14.27 -26.45 12.45
CA SER A 437 12.80 -26.37 12.39
C SER A 437 12.20 -27.04 11.14
N TRP A 438 13.00 -27.38 10.13
CA TRP A 438 12.58 -28.26 9.02
C TRP A 438 12.11 -29.65 9.50
N SER A 439 12.57 -30.11 10.66
CA SER A 439 12.08 -31.32 11.25
C SER A 439 10.56 -31.34 11.51
N LEU A 440 9.95 -30.14 11.62
CA LEU A 440 8.50 -30.01 11.77
C LEU A 440 7.73 -30.48 10.55
N TYR A 441 8.36 -30.50 9.35
CA TYR A 441 7.74 -30.99 8.11
C TYR A 441 7.98 -32.49 7.85
N GLN A 442 8.95 -33.14 8.53
CA GLN A 442 9.37 -34.50 8.19
C GLN A 442 8.24 -35.53 8.23
N HIS A 443 7.22 -35.31 9.06
CA HIS A 443 6.09 -36.22 9.25
C HIS A 443 4.80 -35.79 8.50
N LEU A 444 4.86 -34.75 7.73
CA LEU A 444 3.78 -34.39 6.80
C LEU A 444 3.84 -35.27 5.56
N ASP A 445 2.70 -35.43 4.90
CA ASP A 445 2.67 -36.12 3.61
C ASP A 445 3.61 -35.45 2.62
N LYS A 446 4.29 -36.27 1.79
CA LYS A 446 5.26 -35.72 0.80
C LYS A 446 4.67 -34.62 -0.08
N ALA A 447 3.36 -34.68 -0.38
CA ALA A 447 2.67 -33.69 -1.18
C ALA A 447 2.50 -32.34 -0.47
N GLN A 448 2.61 -32.32 0.86
CA GLN A 448 2.43 -31.12 1.70
C GLN A 448 3.75 -30.52 2.19
N ARG A 449 4.87 -31.19 1.92
CA ARG A 449 6.18 -30.63 2.30
C ARG A 449 6.61 -29.58 1.31
N PRO A 450 7.20 -28.46 1.74
CA PRO A 450 7.90 -27.55 0.84
C PRO A 450 8.96 -28.32 0.04
N ARG A 451 9.01 -28.12 -1.27
CA ARG A 451 9.87 -28.88 -2.18
C ARG A 451 11.19 -28.19 -2.47
N GLY A 452 11.24 -26.90 -2.27
CA GLY A 452 12.37 -26.05 -2.65
C GLY A 452 13.36 -25.80 -1.52
N ARG A 453 13.66 -26.81 -0.68
CA ARG A 453 14.71 -26.66 0.31
C ARG A 453 16.06 -26.49 -0.41
N ALA A 454 16.64 -25.29 -0.30
CA ALA A 454 18.05 -25.10 -0.56
C ALA A 454 18.81 -25.35 0.75
N ASP A 455 19.90 -26.11 0.70
CA ASP A 455 20.77 -26.27 1.86
C ASP A 455 21.31 -24.89 2.26
N LEU A 456 21.34 -24.61 3.57
CA LEU A 456 21.80 -23.34 4.08
C LEU A 456 23.28 -23.45 4.46
N GLU A 457 24.13 -22.66 3.80
CA GLU A 457 25.51 -22.49 4.22
C GLU A 457 25.53 -21.46 5.36
N ILE A 458 25.82 -21.92 6.58
CA ILE A 458 25.90 -21.08 7.76
C ILE A 458 27.36 -20.69 7.93
N GLU A 459 27.70 -19.45 7.62
CA GLU A 459 29.04 -18.91 7.86
C GLU A 459 29.35 -18.88 9.36
N GLU A 460 30.62 -19.06 9.72
CA GLU A 460 31.08 -18.89 11.11
C GLU A 460 31.02 -17.41 11.49
N SER A 461 29.88 -16.97 11.91
CA SER A 461 29.70 -15.59 12.33
C SER A 461 29.03 -15.51 13.69
N VAL A 462 29.29 -14.46 14.39
CA VAL A 462 28.67 -13.94 15.62
C VAL A 462 27.76 -14.88 16.40
N SER A 463 28.06 -15.05 17.65
CA SER A 463 27.25 -15.77 18.63
C SER A 463 25.88 -15.12 18.82
N GLY A 464 24.82 -15.72 18.28
CA GLY A 464 23.47 -15.42 18.66
C GLY A 464 23.07 -16.14 19.94
N ARG A 465 21.95 -15.76 20.52
CA ARG A 465 21.42 -16.38 21.74
C ARG A 465 20.08 -17.03 21.49
N VAL A 466 19.91 -18.22 22.03
CA VAL A 466 18.60 -18.88 22.08
C VAL A 466 18.30 -19.17 23.56
N LEU A 467 17.32 -18.50 24.11
CA LEU A 467 16.98 -18.55 25.53
C LEU A 467 15.60 -19.16 25.71
N ARG A 468 15.42 -19.95 26.73
CA ARG A 468 14.12 -20.45 27.12
C ARG A 468 13.77 -19.98 28.53
N CYS A 469 12.68 -19.22 28.62
CA CYS A 469 12.15 -18.74 29.90
C CYS A 469 10.74 -19.27 30.10
N ARG A 470 10.52 -19.97 31.20
CA ARG A 470 9.19 -20.40 31.62
C ARG A 470 8.60 -19.34 32.53
N VAL A 471 7.39 -18.93 32.22
CA VAL A 471 6.60 -18.00 33.04
C VAL A 471 5.43 -18.78 33.66
N PRO A 472 5.27 -18.73 34.98
CA PRO A 472 4.30 -19.60 35.66
C PRO A 472 2.85 -19.31 35.26
N ASP A 473 2.56 -18.05 34.92
CA ASP A 473 1.22 -17.57 34.61
C ASP A 473 1.23 -16.39 33.64
N VAL A 474 0.04 -16.03 33.23
CA VAL A 474 -0.21 -14.91 32.31
C VAL A 474 0.16 -13.54 32.91
N ALA A 475 0.08 -13.37 34.24
CA ALA A 475 0.49 -12.14 34.91
C ALA A 475 2.01 -11.95 34.84
N THR A 476 2.77 -13.04 35.04
CA THR A 476 4.23 -13.03 34.84
C THR A 476 4.60 -12.80 33.37
N LEU A 477 3.85 -13.41 32.42
CA LEU A 477 4.02 -13.12 30.98
C LEU A 477 3.83 -11.61 30.72
N ALA A 478 2.80 -10.99 31.29
CA ALA A 478 2.57 -9.56 31.12
C ALA A 478 3.72 -8.71 31.67
N ARG A 479 4.22 -9.06 32.86
CA ARG A 479 5.35 -8.35 33.49
C ARG A 479 6.63 -8.45 32.64
N VAL A 480 7.02 -9.67 32.28
CA VAL A 480 8.22 -9.93 31.49
C VAL A 480 8.06 -9.35 30.09
N GLY A 481 6.92 -9.56 29.46
CA GLY A 481 6.64 -9.06 28.11
C GLY A 481 6.71 -7.55 28.04
N ARG A 482 6.12 -6.82 29.00
CA ARG A 482 6.23 -5.34 29.04
C ARG A 482 7.69 -4.90 29.21
N ALA A 483 8.42 -5.51 30.13
CA ALA A 483 9.83 -5.18 30.33
C ALA A 483 10.69 -5.46 29.09
N LEU A 484 10.38 -6.52 28.34
CA LEU A 484 11.01 -6.79 27.04
C LEU A 484 10.62 -5.74 25.99
N LEU A 485 9.34 -5.37 25.93
CA LEU A 485 8.84 -4.36 24.97
C LEU A 485 9.31 -2.93 25.27
N GLU A 486 9.76 -2.64 26.48
CA GLU A 486 10.47 -1.39 26.79
C GLU A 486 11.83 -1.30 26.10
N ARG A 487 12.29 -2.38 25.49
CA ARG A 487 13.54 -2.41 24.73
C ARG A 487 13.26 -2.19 23.25
N PRO A 488 14.01 -1.30 22.61
CA PRO A 488 13.93 -1.11 21.17
C PRO A 488 14.27 -2.38 20.41
N SER A 489 13.72 -2.50 19.22
CA SER A 489 13.93 -3.66 18.33
C SER A 489 13.61 -5.00 18.98
N THR A 490 12.64 -5.03 19.90
CA THR A 490 12.15 -6.21 20.56
C THR A 490 10.67 -6.43 20.23
N VAL A 491 10.30 -7.68 19.94
CA VAL A 491 8.92 -8.06 19.63
C VAL A 491 8.53 -9.34 20.35
N LEU A 492 7.28 -9.39 20.81
CA LEU A 492 6.66 -10.63 21.26
C LEU A 492 5.86 -11.20 20.09
N VAL A 493 6.10 -12.46 19.73
CA VAL A 493 5.46 -13.11 18.58
C VAL A 493 4.78 -14.40 19.01
N PHE A 494 3.48 -14.48 18.74
CA PHE A 494 2.78 -15.76 18.79
C PHE A 494 2.90 -16.42 17.40
N PRO A 495 3.38 -17.67 17.33
CA PRO A 495 3.57 -18.36 16.05
C PRO A 495 2.24 -18.86 15.49
N GLY A 496 1.39 -17.95 15.02
CA GLY A 496 0.07 -18.21 14.48
C GLY A 496 -0.50 -16.99 13.78
N ALA A 497 -1.59 -17.17 13.00
CA ALA A 497 -2.27 -16.08 12.29
C ALA A 497 -3.05 -15.15 13.24
N ARG A 498 -3.55 -15.71 14.35
CA ARG A 498 -4.31 -14.98 15.37
C ARG A 498 -3.77 -15.25 16.74
N VAL A 499 -3.48 -14.19 17.49
CA VAL A 499 -3.03 -14.31 18.88
C VAL A 499 -4.23 -14.63 19.76
N PRO A 500 -4.18 -15.67 20.59
CA PRO A 500 -5.22 -15.96 21.55
C PRO A 500 -5.40 -14.82 22.55
N PRO A 501 -6.66 -14.43 22.88
CA PRO A 501 -6.90 -13.32 23.81
C PRO A 501 -6.23 -13.48 25.17
N GLU A 502 -6.12 -14.74 25.65
CA GLU A 502 -5.45 -15.08 26.92
C GLU A 502 -3.95 -14.76 26.93
N LEU A 503 -3.31 -14.65 25.78
CA LEU A 503 -1.90 -14.28 25.65
C LEU A 503 -1.69 -12.77 25.45
N GLN A 504 -2.76 -11.98 25.49
CA GLN A 504 -2.73 -10.52 25.43
C GLN A 504 -3.28 -9.86 26.70
N PRO A 505 -2.78 -10.24 27.89
CA PRO A 505 -3.29 -9.69 29.15
C PRO A 505 -3.04 -8.17 29.21
N ASP A 506 -4.03 -7.41 29.68
CA ASP A 506 -3.94 -5.95 29.88
C ASP A 506 -3.40 -5.18 28.66
N GLY A 507 -3.71 -5.66 27.44
CA GLY A 507 -3.25 -5.03 26.21
C GLY A 507 -1.77 -5.25 25.88
N LEU A 508 -1.15 -6.32 26.43
CA LEU A 508 0.19 -6.73 26.03
C LEU A 508 0.26 -6.91 24.51
N ASP A 509 1.16 -6.20 23.85
CA ASP A 509 1.29 -6.22 22.38
C ASP A 509 2.05 -7.47 21.91
N VAL A 510 1.32 -8.55 21.67
CA VAL A 510 1.82 -9.80 21.08
C VAL A 510 1.41 -9.83 19.62
N TRP A 511 2.37 -10.03 18.73
CA TRP A 511 2.16 -10.05 17.30
C TRP A 511 1.89 -11.45 16.75
N SER A 512 1.13 -11.54 15.69
CA SER A 512 1.03 -12.77 14.89
C SER A 512 2.24 -12.91 13.96
N SER A 513 2.47 -14.09 13.44
CA SER A 513 3.52 -14.34 12.44
C SER A 513 3.33 -13.51 11.18
N ASP A 514 2.07 -13.26 10.78
CA ASP A 514 1.72 -12.43 9.61
C ASP A 514 2.18 -10.99 9.80
N ALA A 515 2.02 -10.47 11.02
CA ALA A 515 2.33 -9.09 11.35
C ALA A 515 3.85 -8.80 11.39
N VAL A 516 4.68 -9.80 11.69
CA VAL A 516 6.14 -9.64 11.73
C VAL A 516 6.83 -9.94 10.41
N LYS A 517 6.10 -10.41 9.40
CA LYS A 517 6.69 -10.78 8.12
C LYS A 517 7.35 -9.57 7.44
N GLY A 518 8.57 -9.76 6.95
CA GLY A 518 9.36 -8.70 6.31
C GLY A 518 10.02 -7.70 7.26
N LEU A 519 9.83 -7.89 8.59
CA LEU A 519 10.48 -7.10 9.63
C LEU A 519 11.62 -7.89 10.26
N ASP A 520 12.63 -7.16 10.76
CA ASP A 520 13.73 -7.72 11.51
C ASP A 520 13.81 -7.07 12.89
N PHE A 521 14.08 -7.89 13.90
CA PHE A 521 14.17 -7.45 15.28
C PHE A 521 15.44 -8.02 15.93
N SER A 522 16.07 -7.21 16.76
CA SER A 522 17.22 -7.72 17.53
C SER A 522 16.81 -8.87 18.45
N VAL A 523 15.65 -8.73 19.10
CA VAL A 523 15.14 -9.72 20.03
C VAL A 523 13.73 -10.16 19.62
N VAL A 524 13.53 -11.43 19.40
CA VAL A 524 12.22 -12.03 19.16
C VAL A 524 11.86 -12.96 20.31
N ALA A 525 10.83 -12.60 21.06
CA ALA A 525 10.27 -13.44 22.10
C ALA A 525 9.07 -14.23 21.55
N VAL A 526 9.26 -15.52 21.34
CA VAL A 526 8.23 -16.44 20.84
C VAL A 526 7.37 -16.90 22.01
N VAL A 527 6.12 -16.46 22.04
CA VAL A 527 5.17 -16.76 23.11
C VAL A 527 4.51 -18.11 22.84
N ASP A 528 4.52 -18.99 23.85
CA ASP A 528 3.96 -20.37 23.79
C ASP A 528 4.55 -21.23 22.67
N GLY A 529 5.83 -21.07 22.38
CA GLY A 529 6.52 -21.80 21.32
C GLY A 529 6.49 -23.31 21.50
N ALA A 530 6.75 -23.81 22.72
CA ALA A 530 6.70 -25.24 23.05
C ALA A 530 5.29 -25.82 22.83
N ARG A 531 4.24 -25.11 23.26
CA ARG A 531 2.85 -25.52 23.04
C ARG A 531 2.55 -25.62 21.55
N ARG A 532 3.01 -24.66 20.75
CA ARG A 532 2.79 -24.65 19.29
C ARG A 532 3.45 -25.83 18.60
N ILE A 533 4.67 -26.23 19.01
CA ILE A 533 5.34 -27.41 18.48
C ILE A 533 4.55 -28.67 18.83
N ARG A 534 4.11 -28.84 20.10
CA ARG A 534 3.26 -29.95 20.49
C ARG A 534 1.95 -30.02 19.70
N GLU A 535 1.33 -28.90 19.42
CA GLU A 535 0.14 -28.85 18.58
C GLU A 535 0.43 -29.35 17.16
N ILE A 536 1.55 -28.93 16.56
CA ILE A 536 1.99 -29.46 15.27
C ILE A 536 2.20 -30.97 15.31
N GLU A 537 2.88 -31.46 16.34
CA GLU A 537 3.11 -32.92 16.54
C GLU A 537 1.79 -33.68 16.73
N ALA A 538 0.86 -33.18 17.53
CA ALA A 538 -0.44 -33.80 17.77
C ALA A 538 -1.30 -33.84 16.49
N LEU A 539 -1.26 -32.77 15.67
CA LEU A 539 -1.94 -32.74 14.37
C LEU A 539 -1.36 -33.79 13.40
N ARG A 540 -0.04 -33.97 13.42
CA ARG A 540 0.69 -34.96 12.61
C ARG A 540 0.37 -36.39 12.99
N ALA A 541 0.11 -36.65 14.29
CA ALA A 541 -0.23 -38.01 14.76
C ALA A 541 -1.55 -38.53 14.17
N ARG A 542 -2.42 -37.65 13.68
CA ARG A 542 -3.72 -37.96 13.03
C ARG A 542 -3.55 -38.27 11.55
N LYS A 543 -2.77 -39.28 11.20
CA LYS A 543 -2.34 -39.63 9.82
C LYS A 543 -3.46 -39.66 8.74
N ASN A 544 -4.71 -39.86 9.12
CA ASN A 544 -5.83 -40.01 8.17
C ASN A 544 -6.70 -38.74 8.06
N ASP A 545 -6.33 -37.67 8.74
CA ASP A 545 -7.07 -36.39 8.68
C ASP A 545 -6.27 -35.36 7.87
N GLN A 546 -6.65 -35.24 6.61
CA GLN A 546 -5.94 -34.40 5.65
C GLN A 546 -6.05 -32.90 5.98
N VAL A 547 -7.17 -32.44 6.55
CA VAL A 547 -7.37 -31.05 6.96
C VAL A 547 -6.45 -30.72 8.14
N GLN A 548 -6.25 -31.66 9.07
CA GLN A 548 -5.29 -31.50 10.15
C GLN A 548 -3.84 -31.45 9.65
N SER A 549 -3.52 -32.20 8.60
CA SER A 549 -2.21 -32.11 7.97
C SER A 549 -1.96 -30.74 7.31
N LEU A 550 -2.95 -30.16 6.62
CA LEU A 550 -2.86 -28.80 6.09
C LEU A 550 -2.62 -27.79 7.22
N ARG A 551 -3.37 -27.92 8.30
CA ARG A 551 -3.24 -27.10 9.49
C ARG A 551 -1.86 -27.21 10.13
N ALA A 552 -1.31 -28.43 10.23
CA ALA A 552 0.03 -28.66 10.76
C ALA A 552 1.10 -27.95 9.91
N ARG A 553 0.98 -28.01 8.58
CA ARG A 553 1.87 -27.28 7.67
C ARG A 553 1.81 -25.77 7.89
N THR A 554 0.63 -25.18 7.84
CA THR A 554 0.44 -23.74 8.06
C THR A 554 1.07 -23.29 9.38
N ARG A 555 0.88 -24.08 10.46
CA ARG A 555 1.47 -23.77 11.76
C ARG A 555 3.00 -23.87 11.77
N ALA A 556 3.56 -24.84 11.03
CA ALA A 556 5.03 -24.97 10.89
C ALA A 556 5.60 -23.76 10.12
N ASP A 557 4.95 -23.32 9.04
CA ASP A 557 5.34 -22.13 8.28
C ASP A 557 5.31 -20.88 9.17
N GLN A 558 4.23 -20.66 9.93
CA GLN A 558 4.09 -19.56 10.88
C GLN A 558 5.15 -19.56 11.97
N PHE A 559 5.48 -20.75 12.49
CA PHE A 559 6.53 -20.91 13.50
C PHE A 559 7.90 -20.53 12.92
N ARG A 560 8.22 -20.98 11.73
CA ARG A 560 9.48 -20.65 11.05
C ARG A 560 9.60 -19.15 10.75
N VAL A 561 8.52 -18.53 10.30
CA VAL A 561 8.51 -17.09 10.09
C VAL A 561 8.82 -16.33 11.37
N ALA A 562 8.22 -16.73 12.52
CA ALA A 562 8.51 -16.10 13.80
C ALA A 562 10.00 -16.19 14.16
N LEU A 563 10.60 -17.39 14.05
CA LEU A 563 12.02 -17.60 14.36
C LEU A 563 12.95 -16.77 13.46
N SER A 564 12.67 -16.72 12.18
CA SER A 564 13.53 -16.10 11.18
C SER A 564 13.55 -14.56 11.23
N ARG A 565 12.80 -13.95 12.15
CA ARG A 565 12.76 -12.49 12.33
C ARG A 565 13.86 -11.97 13.26
N ALA A 566 14.50 -12.85 14.02
CA ALA A 566 15.55 -12.45 14.97
C ALA A 566 16.90 -12.26 14.28
N THR A 567 17.58 -11.17 14.65
CA THR A 567 18.94 -10.87 14.19
C THR A 567 20.01 -10.99 15.30
N ASP A 568 19.61 -11.20 16.55
CA ASP A 568 20.53 -11.36 17.68
C ASP A 568 20.09 -12.42 18.69
N THR A 569 18.84 -12.35 19.17
CA THR A 569 18.36 -13.24 20.25
C THR A 569 16.95 -13.76 19.98
N VAL A 570 16.76 -15.06 20.13
CA VAL A 570 15.43 -15.70 20.21
C VAL A 570 15.17 -16.09 21.66
N ILE A 571 14.00 -15.73 22.18
CA ILE A 571 13.54 -16.10 23.52
C ILE A 571 12.26 -16.90 23.37
N PHE A 572 12.20 -18.11 23.91
CA PHE A 572 10.94 -18.84 24.07
C PHE A 572 10.33 -18.49 25.42
N LEU A 573 9.15 -17.83 25.39
CA LEU A 573 8.36 -17.52 26.58
C LEU A 573 7.20 -18.51 26.68
N ASP A 574 7.38 -19.57 27.39
CA ASP A 574 6.37 -20.63 27.55
C ASP A 574 5.57 -20.43 28.85
N VAL A 575 4.22 -20.38 28.73
CA VAL A 575 3.32 -20.09 29.85
C VAL A 575 2.88 -21.38 30.54
N GLY A 576 2.96 -21.41 31.88
CA GLY A 576 2.54 -22.54 32.71
C GLY A 576 3.55 -23.68 32.80
N GLU A 577 3.16 -24.76 33.48
CA GLU A 577 3.99 -25.96 33.60
C GLU A 577 3.85 -26.82 32.34
N ASP A 578 4.96 -27.33 31.84
CA ASP A 578 4.98 -28.34 30.78
C ASP A 578 4.99 -29.75 31.39
N PRO A 579 3.86 -30.45 31.47
CA PRO A 579 3.80 -31.79 32.08
C PRO A 579 4.55 -32.85 31.28
N SER A 580 4.85 -32.57 29.99
CA SER A 580 5.55 -33.54 29.13
C SER A 580 7.09 -33.37 29.15
N GLY A 581 7.61 -32.45 29.95
CA GLY A 581 9.04 -32.12 29.96
C GLY A 581 9.53 -31.47 28.68
N ASP A 582 10.82 -31.29 28.55
CA ASP A 582 11.45 -30.47 27.50
C ASP A 582 11.41 -31.03 26.06
N GLY A 583 10.63 -32.14 25.85
CA GLY A 583 10.74 -32.96 24.65
C GLY A 583 10.72 -32.31 23.28
N ALA A 584 9.70 -31.51 22.98
CA ALA A 584 9.50 -31.05 21.60
C ALA A 584 10.40 -29.85 21.23
N LEU A 585 10.44 -28.80 22.06
CA LEU A 585 11.29 -27.62 21.83
C LEU A 585 12.77 -27.97 22.06
N HIS A 586 13.06 -28.85 23.06
CA HIS A 586 14.41 -29.32 23.34
C HIS A 586 15.05 -29.94 22.09
N ARG A 587 14.32 -30.79 21.36
CA ARG A 587 14.82 -31.44 20.13
C ARG A 587 15.17 -30.45 19.00
N LEU A 588 14.62 -29.24 19.00
CA LEU A 588 15.03 -28.19 18.07
C LEU A 588 16.33 -27.51 18.51
N CYS A 589 16.52 -27.38 19.82
CA CYS A 589 17.65 -26.67 20.41
C CYS A 589 18.85 -27.55 20.68
N VAL A 590 18.64 -28.85 20.87
CA VAL A 590 19.69 -29.85 21.16
C VAL A 590 19.56 -30.99 20.16
N ASP A 591 20.59 -31.20 19.38
CA ASP A 591 20.72 -32.32 18.47
C ASP A 591 21.49 -33.49 19.15
N ASP A 592 21.06 -34.73 18.89
CA ASP A 592 21.68 -35.92 19.51
C ASP A 592 23.14 -36.14 19.04
N GLN A 593 23.50 -35.62 17.86
CA GLN A 593 24.83 -35.78 17.28
C GLN A 593 25.69 -34.51 17.41
N GLU A 594 25.11 -33.34 17.18
CA GLU A 594 25.82 -32.06 17.19
C GLU A 594 25.80 -31.36 18.56
N GLY A 595 24.94 -31.81 19.47
CA GLY A 595 24.77 -31.20 20.78
C GLY A 595 23.89 -29.96 20.79
N PRO A 596 23.95 -29.13 21.84
CA PRO A 596 23.14 -27.92 21.98
C PRO A 596 23.59 -26.85 21.01
N LEU A 597 22.64 -26.01 20.59
CA LEU A 597 22.93 -24.78 19.83
C LEU A 597 23.93 -23.92 20.63
N GLU A 598 24.83 -23.26 19.92
CA GLU A 598 25.73 -22.31 20.53
C GLU A 598 24.91 -21.18 21.22
N GLY A 599 25.29 -20.81 22.45
CA GLY A 599 24.56 -19.79 23.21
C GLY A 599 23.13 -20.21 23.65
N TYR A 600 22.79 -21.51 23.58
CA TYR A 600 21.51 -22.01 24.08
C TYR A 600 21.48 -22.12 25.61
N VAL A 601 20.45 -21.51 26.22
CA VAL A 601 20.15 -21.63 27.63
C VAL A 601 18.80 -22.34 27.80
N ALA A 602 18.83 -23.55 28.26
CA ALA A 602 17.65 -24.43 28.35
C ALA A 602 16.59 -23.95 29.36
N SER A 603 17.01 -23.24 30.39
CA SER A 603 16.10 -22.66 31.38
C SER A 603 16.73 -21.43 32.01
N ILE A 604 16.05 -20.32 31.93
CA ILE A 604 16.37 -19.06 32.61
C ILE A 604 15.12 -18.58 33.33
N ASP A 605 15.28 -18.13 34.58
CA ASP A 605 14.16 -17.54 35.30
C ASP A 605 13.84 -16.12 34.76
N PRO A 606 12.60 -15.61 34.96
CA PRO A 606 12.19 -14.35 34.42
C PRO A 606 13.04 -13.15 34.83
N ASP A 607 13.52 -13.13 36.07
CA ASP A 607 14.30 -11.99 36.58
C ASP A 607 15.75 -12.06 36.08
N ALA A 608 16.34 -13.26 36.03
CA ALA A 608 17.64 -13.49 35.41
C ALA A 608 17.62 -13.17 33.89
N LEU A 609 16.52 -13.47 33.18
CA LEU A 609 16.33 -13.09 31.79
C LEU A 609 16.38 -11.56 31.62
N LEU A 610 15.64 -10.84 32.47
CA LEU A 610 15.60 -9.40 32.41
C LEU A 610 16.96 -8.78 32.76
N ALA A 611 17.66 -9.34 33.76
CA ALA A 611 19.02 -8.91 34.12
C ALA A 611 20.02 -9.20 32.98
N LEU A 612 19.98 -10.40 32.37
CA LEU A 612 20.86 -10.77 31.25
C LEU A 612 20.72 -9.81 30.06
N LEU A 613 19.49 -9.37 29.84
CA LEU A 613 19.18 -8.45 28.74
C LEU A 613 19.26 -6.98 29.18
N ALA A 614 19.48 -6.67 30.46
CA ALA A 614 19.61 -5.30 30.93
C ALA A 614 20.80 -4.63 30.22
N ARG A 615 20.54 -3.43 29.68
CA ARG A 615 21.58 -2.58 29.09
C ARG A 615 21.95 -1.54 30.14
N ASP A 616 22.95 -1.85 30.94
CA ASP A 616 23.39 -0.95 32.02
C ASP A 616 23.94 0.41 31.49
N ASP A 617 24.31 0.45 30.20
CA ASP A 617 24.99 1.59 29.59
C ASP A 617 24.19 2.40 28.58
N ALA A 618 22.92 2.05 28.29
CA ALA A 618 22.13 2.79 27.29
C ALA A 618 21.66 4.14 27.84
N SER A 619 22.07 5.23 27.20
CA SER A 619 21.55 6.57 27.53
C SER A 619 20.09 6.72 27.05
N ALA A 620 19.32 7.61 27.70
CA ALA A 620 17.96 7.92 27.26
C ALA A 620 17.92 8.38 25.78
N GLN A 621 18.97 9.04 25.31
CA GLN A 621 19.10 9.50 23.94
C GLN A 621 19.20 8.32 22.96
N GLU A 622 19.94 7.28 23.29
CA GLU A 622 20.08 6.07 22.47
C GLU A 622 18.76 5.34 22.34
N LEU A 623 18.07 5.12 23.47
CA LEU A 623 16.76 4.49 23.48
C LEU A 623 15.76 5.28 22.64
N VAL A 624 15.76 6.62 22.72
CA VAL A 624 14.90 7.47 21.90
C VAL A 624 15.20 7.31 20.42
N LEU A 625 16.47 7.26 20.03
CA LEU A 625 16.86 7.07 18.62
C LEU A 625 16.44 5.68 18.10
N GLU A 626 16.59 4.63 18.89
CA GLU A 626 16.15 3.28 18.53
C GLU A 626 14.62 3.23 18.38
N TYR A 627 13.85 3.85 19.29
CA TYR A 627 12.40 3.95 19.16
C TYR A 627 11.95 4.75 17.93
N ILE A 628 12.66 5.82 17.58
CA ILE A 628 12.40 6.58 16.35
C ILE A 628 12.57 5.69 15.12
N GLN A 629 13.64 4.91 15.07
CA GLN A 629 13.93 4.02 13.96
C GLN A 629 12.87 2.91 13.83
N GLU A 630 12.55 2.25 14.95
CA GLU A 630 11.53 1.22 14.97
C GLU A 630 10.17 1.76 14.53
N ALA A 631 9.78 2.91 15.06
CA ALA A 631 8.53 3.55 14.71
C ALA A 631 8.49 3.98 13.24
N ALA A 632 9.59 4.47 12.69
CA ALA A 632 9.68 4.82 11.28
C ALA A 632 9.48 3.58 10.39
N ALA A 633 10.06 2.43 10.78
CA ALA A 633 9.88 1.16 10.06
C ALA A 633 8.43 0.61 10.15
N LEU A 634 7.71 0.94 11.21
CA LEU A 634 6.34 0.47 11.44
C LEU A 634 5.26 1.43 10.95
N LEU A 635 5.63 2.62 10.53
CA LEU A 635 4.73 3.77 10.38
C LEU A 635 3.50 3.49 9.52
N HIS A 636 3.69 2.84 8.37
CA HIS A 636 2.61 2.57 7.41
C HIS A 636 1.94 1.21 7.59
N ALA A 637 2.72 0.19 7.91
CA ALA A 637 2.19 -1.17 8.09
C ALA A 637 1.47 -1.35 9.42
N HIS A 638 2.00 -0.76 10.49
CA HIS A 638 1.50 -0.91 11.85
C HIS A 638 1.48 0.43 12.61
N PRO A 639 0.70 1.43 12.16
CA PRO A 639 0.76 2.79 12.69
C PRO A 639 0.42 2.89 14.18
N ARG A 640 -0.47 2.03 14.69
CA ARG A 640 -0.76 1.97 16.13
C ARG A 640 0.47 1.61 16.94
N ARG A 641 1.24 0.63 16.49
CA ARG A 641 2.47 0.18 17.14
C ARG A 641 3.59 1.21 17.00
N ALA A 642 3.71 1.85 15.84
CA ALA A 642 4.60 3.00 15.67
C ALA A 642 4.28 4.11 16.67
N LEU A 643 2.99 4.39 16.88
CA LEU A 643 2.52 5.37 17.84
C LEU A 643 2.92 5.01 19.28
N ASP A 644 2.79 3.74 19.69
CA ASP A 644 3.17 3.28 21.01
C ASP A 644 4.69 3.38 21.23
N ARG A 645 5.51 3.04 20.25
CA ARG A 645 6.98 3.23 20.30
C ARG A 645 7.37 4.70 20.44
N LEU A 646 6.73 5.57 19.71
CA LEU A 646 6.97 7.02 19.82
C LEU A 646 6.47 7.62 21.14
N ARG A 647 5.44 7.07 21.75
CA ARG A 647 5.02 7.44 23.10
C ARG A 647 6.08 7.08 24.14
N HIS A 648 6.70 5.90 24.04
CA HIS A 648 7.84 5.52 24.86
C HIS A 648 9.01 6.50 24.67
N ALA A 649 9.37 6.80 23.41
CA ALA A 649 10.38 7.81 23.09
C ALA A 649 10.05 9.16 23.75
N ARG A 650 8.80 9.63 23.62
CA ARG A 650 8.35 10.87 24.25
C ARG A 650 8.41 10.83 25.79
N GLY A 651 8.08 9.70 26.38
CA GLY A 651 8.21 9.51 27.83
C GLY A 651 9.63 9.70 28.34
N LEU A 652 10.61 9.25 27.55
CA LEU A 652 12.04 9.47 27.85
C LEU A 652 12.47 10.92 27.66
N LEU A 653 11.89 11.64 26.68
CA LEU A 653 12.13 13.08 26.50
C LEU A 653 11.62 13.94 27.66
N GLY A 654 10.56 13.50 28.31
CA GLY A 654 9.90 14.23 29.39
C GLY A 654 10.48 14.01 30.79
N ARG A 655 11.32 12.99 30.99
CA ARG A 655 12.01 12.73 32.25
C ARG A 655 13.11 13.76 32.44
N ALA A 656 12.81 14.82 33.15
CA ALA A 656 13.69 15.98 33.38
C ALA A 656 14.78 15.72 34.44
N ASP A 657 15.13 14.48 34.74
CA ASP A 657 16.25 14.19 35.60
C ASP A 657 17.54 14.62 34.90
N SER A 658 18.14 15.62 35.46
CA SER A 658 19.24 16.42 34.92
C SER A 658 20.53 15.67 34.54
N ARG A 659 20.55 14.35 34.67
CA ARG A 659 21.67 13.48 34.26
C ARG A 659 21.38 12.62 33.03
N CYS A 660 20.12 12.47 32.62
CA CYS A 660 19.69 11.56 31.54
C CYS A 660 18.78 12.20 30.49
N GLY A 661 18.55 13.52 30.51
CA GLY A 661 17.63 14.17 29.56
C GLY A 661 18.19 14.25 28.16
N VAL A 662 17.38 13.93 27.17
CA VAL A 662 17.69 14.18 25.75
C VAL A 662 17.62 15.68 25.51
N SER A 663 18.78 16.32 25.45
CA SER A 663 18.91 17.77 25.25
C SER A 663 18.88 18.20 23.78
N ASP A 664 18.98 17.25 22.86
CA ASP A 664 19.04 17.55 21.42
C ASP A 664 17.66 17.96 20.90
N PRO A 665 17.49 19.23 20.47
CA PRO A 665 16.22 19.72 19.96
C PRO A 665 15.82 19.05 18.64
N THR A 666 16.78 18.50 17.89
CA THR A 666 16.50 17.81 16.61
C THR A 666 15.85 16.47 16.84
N ILE A 667 16.35 15.68 17.80
CA ILE A 667 15.76 14.40 18.21
C ILE A 667 14.35 14.63 18.75
N ARG A 668 14.19 15.63 19.61
CA ARG A 668 12.89 16.01 20.17
C ARG A 668 11.88 16.35 19.06
N ARG A 669 12.28 17.17 18.09
CA ARG A 669 11.47 17.52 16.93
C ARG A 669 11.09 16.28 16.10
N GLN A 670 12.03 15.37 15.86
CA GLN A 670 11.80 14.16 15.10
C GLN A 670 10.77 13.23 15.79
N VAL A 671 10.85 13.05 17.10
CA VAL A 671 9.84 12.27 17.87
C VAL A 671 8.45 12.86 17.69
N HIS A 672 8.30 14.17 17.86
CA HIS A 672 6.97 14.80 17.76
C HIS A 672 6.43 14.79 16.32
N ARG A 673 7.30 14.94 15.32
CA ARG A 673 6.91 14.84 13.92
C ARG A 673 6.38 13.45 13.58
N LEU A 674 7.09 12.41 13.99
CA LEU A 674 6.68 11.02 13.74
C LEU A 674 5.43 10.65 14.56
N LEU A 675 5.28 11.15 15.79
CA LEU A 675 4.05 10.97 16.57
C LEU A 675 2.82 11.48 15.84
N GLY A 676 2.89 12.71 15.31
CA GLY A 676 1.80 13.28 14.54
C GLY A 676 1.47 12.45 13.29
N ARG A 677 2.51 11.97 12.57
CA ARG A 677 2.34 11.10 11.40
C ARG A 677 1.70 9.76 11.76
N ALA A 678 2.22 9.09 12.78
CA ALA A 678 1.69 7.79 13.23
C ALA A 678 0.24 7.90 13.71
N ALA A 679 -0.09 8.94 14.47
CA ALA A 679 -1.45 9.18 14.93
C ALA A 679 -2.42 9.40 13.76
N TRP A 680 -1.99 10.18 12.75
CA TRP A 680 -2.77 10.42 11.55
C TRP A 680 -3.04 9.15 10.75
N ILE A 681 -1.98 8.38 10.44
CA ILE A 681 -2.10 7.16 9.64
C ILE A 681 -2.98 6.13 10.37
N ASN A 682 -2.79 5.98 11.69
CA ASN A 682 -3.60 5.10 12.51
C ASN A 682 -5.10 5.47 12.47
N ALA A 683 -5.43 6.74 12.64
CA ALA A 683 -6.81 7.21 12.57
C ALA A 683 -7.42 7.03 11.18
N SER A 684 -6.64 7.26 10.12
CA SER A 684 -7.09 7.07 8.73
C SER A 684 -7.39 5.61 8.41
N GLN A 685 -6.59 4.66 8.91
CA GLN A 685 -6.81 3.23 8.71
C GLN A 685 -8.00 2.69 9.50
N GLN A 686 -8.27 3.25 10.69
CA GLN A 686 -9.41 2.84 11.52
C GLN A 686 -10.74 3.44 11.05
N GLY A 687 -10.74 4.31 10.05
CA GLY A 687 -11.94 5.04 9.61
C GLY A 687 -12.48 6.05 10.63
N SER A 688 -11.76 6.24 11.74
CA SER A 688 -12.10 7.16 12.82
C SER A 688 -11.16 8.36 12.77
N LEU A 689 -11.56 9.41 12.09
CA LEU A 689 -10.88 10.71 12.14
C LEU A 689 -11.21 11.50 13.43
N ASP A 690 -12.02 10.93 14.30
CA ASP A 690 -12.60 11.58 15.46
C ASP A 690 -11.89 11.25 16.78
N GLY A 691 -10.73 10.62 16.72
CA GLY A 691 -9.99 10.30 17.93
C GLY A 691 -9.56 11.56 18.69
N ALA A 692 -10.00 11.74 19.93
CA ALA A 692 -9.52 12.80 20.82
C ALA A 692 -8.00 12.85 20.89
N GLU A 693 -7.38 11.70 20.73
CA GLU A 693 -5.95 11.47 20.69
C GLU A 693 -5.25 12.07 19.47
N LEU A 694 -5.86 11.93 18.27
CA LEU A 694 -5.36 12.56 17.04
C LEU A 694 -5.38 14.08 17.18
N MET A 695 -6.46 14.62 17.73
CA MET A 695 -6.60 16.06 17.94
C MET A 695 -5.60 16.57 18.96
N GLU A 696 -5.31 15.80 19.99
CA GLU A 696 -4.34 16.16 21.01
C GLU A 696 -2.91 16.14 20.46
N GLU A 697 -2.53 15.13 19.72
CA GLU A 697 -1.22 15.04 19.07
C GLU A 697 -1.04 16.10 17.96
N ALA A 698 -2.08 16.37 17.17
CA ALA A 698 -2.07 17.47 16.21
C ALA A 698 -1.91 18.83 16.87
N ARG A 699 -2.56 19.06 18.02
CA ARG A 699 -2.45 20.29 18.81
C ARG A 699 -1.04 20.44 19.39
N LYS A 700 -0.44 19.38 19.93
CA LYS A 700 0.95 19.37 20.40
C LYS A 700 1.94 19.66 19.29
N ALA A 701 1.73 19.07 18.12
CA ALA A 701 2.55 19.33 16.94
C ALA A 701 2.43 20.80 16.47
N LEU A 702 1.25 21.40 16.54
CA LEU A 702 1.01 22.83 16.29
C LEU A 702 1.79 23.74 17.25
N GLN A 703 1.82 23.41 18.54
CA GLN A 703 2.56 24.18 19.55
C GLN A 703 4.07 24.19 19.29
N LEU A 704 4.60 23.13 18.65
CA LEU A 704 6.02 23.00 18.31
C LEU A 704 6.38 23.61 16.96
N GLY A 705 5.41 24.18 16.25
CA GLY A 705 5.65 24.93 15.01
C GLY A 705 5.91 24.09 13.74
N GLU A 706 5.95 22.77 13.87
CA GLU A 706 6.46 21.89 12.80
C GLU A 706 5.40 21.16 11.95
N MET A 707 4.14 21.15 12.39
CA MET A 707 3.08 20.43 11.70
C MET A 707 1.84 21.28 11.38
N LYS A 708 2.03 22.55 11.14
CA LYS A 708 0.89 23.47 10.86
C LYS A 708 0.03 22.97 9.69
N VAL A 709 0.66 22.47 8.67
CA VAL A 709 -0.02 22.01 7.43
C VAL A 709 -0.80 20.73 7.70
N ALA A 710 -0.19 19.71 8.29
CA ALA A 710 -0.86 18.44 8.61
C ALA A 710 -2.00 18.63 9.61
N ALA A 711 -1.79 19.43 10.65
CA ALA A 711 -2.82 19.69 11.64
C ALA A 711 -3.99 20.50 11.07
N LYS A 712 -3.72 21.48 10.21
CA LYS A 712 -4.76 22.21 9.49
C LYS A 712 -5.53 21.30 8.53
N ALA A 713 -4.82 20.44 7.79
CA ALA A 713 -5.45 19.44 6.93
C ALA A 713 -6.33 18.47 7.73
N SER A 714 -5.86 18.00 8.91
CA SER A 714 -6.63 17.12 9.79
C SER A 714 -7.95 17.73 10.26
N LEU A 715 -7.92 19.00 10.63
CA LEU A 715 -9.13 19.73 11.04
C LEU A 715 -10.13 19.84 9.89
N LEU A 716 -9.63 20.18 8.69
CA LEU A 716 -10.47 20.29 7.50
C LEU A 716 -11.08 18.95 7.09
N VAL A 717 -10.30 17.85 7.15
CA VAL A 717 -10.80 16.51 6.87
C VAL A 717 -11.89 16.11 7.88
N ARG A 718 -11.70 16.39 9.17
CA ARG A 718 -12.72 16.16 10.19
C ARG A 718 -14.01 16.91 9.88
N ASP A 719 -13.93 18.20 9.51
CA ASP A 719 -15.09 19.03 9.21
C ASP A 719 -15.82 18.51 7.95
N LEU A 720 -15.08 18.01 6.97
CA LEU A 720 -15.65 17.35 5.79
C LEU A 720 -16.42 16.07 6.16
N VAL A 721 -15.86 15.24 7.03
CA VAL A 721 -16.47 13.97 7.44
C VAL A 721 -17.72 14.19 8.29
N ARG A 722 -17.72 15.20 9.16
CA ARG A 722 -18.88 15.56 9.98
C ARG A 722 -20.02 16.18 9.18
N GLY A 723 -19.74 16.68 7.98
CA GLY A 723 -20.76 17.31 7.14
C GLY A 723 -21.26 18.65 7.66
N ASP A 724 -20.43 19.39 8.40
CA ASP A 724 -20.75 20.69 8.93
C ASP A 724 -21.19 21.68 7.82
N ALA A 725 -21.97 22.69 8.20
CA ALA A 725 -22.58 23.64 7.25
C ALA A 725 -21.57 24.33 6.32
N ASP A 726 -20.33 24.52 6.78
CA ASP A 726 -19.20 25.08 6.02
C ASP A 726 -18.32 24.05 5.31
N SER A 727 -18.77 22.81 5.16
CA SER A 727 -17.97 21.73 4.57
C SER A 727 -17.47 22.03 3.14
N GLY A 728 -18.19 22.87 2.39
CA GLY A 728 -17.73 23.35 1.06
C GLY A 728 -16.47 24.22 1.15
N ALA A 729 -16.42 25.16 2.11
CA ALA A 729 -15.25 25.99 2.37
C ALA A 729 -14.08 25.18 2.94
N SER A 730 -14.38 24.16 3.76
CA SER A 730 -13.37 23.22 4.25
C SER A 730 -12.77 22.37 3.14
N ALA A 731 -13.59 21.91 2.18
CA ALA A 731 -13.12 21.18 0.99
C ALA A 731 -12.24 22.06 0.09
N GLU A 732 -12.66 23.29 -0.18
CA GLU A 732 -11.88 24.27 -0.96
C GLU A 732 -10.53 24.54 -0.28
N SER A 733 -10.53 24.76 1.02
CA SER A 733 -9.32 24.98 1.82
C SER A 733 -8.39 23.76 1.82
N LEU A 734 -8.95 22.56 1.88
CA LEU A 734 -8.17 21.31 1.83
C LEU A 734 -7.57 21.09 0.43
N LEU A 735 -8.31 21.37 -0.63
CA LEU A 735 -7.82 21.34 -2.00
C LEU A 735 -6.65 22.32 -2.22
N ALA A 736 -6.74 23.52 -1.67
CA ALA A 736 -5.67 24.51 -1.74
C ALA A 736 -4.41 24.09 -0.95
N LEU A 737 -4.58 23.39 0.17
CA LEU A 737 -3.48 22.89 1.00
C LEU A 737 -2.87 21.58 0.48
N ARG A 738 -3.61 20.82 -0.31
CA ARG A 738 -3.20 19.47 -0.76
C ARG A 738 -1.81 19.44 -1.39
N PRO A 739 -1.40 20.33 -2.30
CA PRO A 739 -0.06 20.31 -2.86
C PRO A 739 1.03 20.41 -1.80
N GLN A 740 0.85 21.29 -0.80
CA GLN A 740 1.80 21.48 0.28
C GLN A 740 1.81 20.27 1.23
N VAL A 741 0.64 19.70 1.53
CA VAL A 741 0.55 18.47 2.33
C VAL A 741 1.30 17.33 1.64
N LEU A 742 1.14 17.14 0.34
CA LEU A 742 1.80 16.07 -0.40
C LEU A 742 3.31 16.26 -0.53
N THR A 743 3.79 17.50 -0.52
CA THR A 743 5.23 17.79 -0.51
C THR A 743 5.87 17.46 0.84
N GLU A 744 5.16 17.76 1.93
CA GLU A 744 5.66 17.53 3.28
C GLU A 744 5.31 16.15 3.84
N PHE A 745 4.19 15.57 3.39
CA PHE A 745 3.58 14.33 3.92
C PHE A 745 2.95 13.49 2.79
N ALA A 746 3.77 12.91 1.92
CA ALA A 746 3.29 12.14 0.75
C ALA A 746 2.34 10.98 1.13
N GLU A 747 2.54 10.40 2.31
CA GLU A 747 1.70 9.33 2.88
C GLU A 747 0.26 9.75 3.18
N LEU A 748 0.00 11.04 3.34
CA LEU A 748 -1.36 11.54 3.59
C LEU A 748 -2.20 11.63 2.32
N ARG A 749 -1.63 11.38 1.15
CA ARG A 749 -2.31 11.49 -0.15
C ARG A 749 -3.59 10.67 -0.19
N GLU A 750 -3.47 9.37 0.06
CA GLU A 750 -4.61 8.47 -0.06
C GLU A 750 -5.74 8.73 0.94
N PRO A 751 -5.45 8.98 2.24
CA PRO A 751 -6.47 9.40 3.20
C PRO A 751 -7.18 10.72 2.83
N LEU A 752 -6.43 11.72 2.37
CA LEU A 752 -7.01 13.01 1.95
C LEU A 752 -7.89 12.85 0.71
N ASP A 753 -7.39 12.12 -0.29
CA ASP A 753 -8.10 11.86 -1.53
C ASP A 753 -9.37 11.04 -1.29
N ARG A 754 -9.33 10.08 -0.36
CA ARG A 754 -10.51 9.30 0.07
C ARG A 754 -11.53 10.18 0.77
N ALA A 755 -11.10 11.06 1.69
CA ALA A 755 -11.99 11.97 2.39
C ALA A 755 -12.67 12.94 1.40
N LEU A 756 -11.93 13.50 0.45
CA LEU A 756 -12.47 14.40 -0.57
C LEU A 756 -13.49 13.70 -1.48
N ARG A 757 -13.20 12.46 -1.93
CA ARG A 757 -14.14 11.66 -2.72
C ARG A 757 -15.41 11.33 -1.95
N SER A 758 -15.26 10.83 -0.73
CA SER A 758 -16.40 10.50 0.15
C SER A 758 -17.26 11.72 0.44
N TRP A 759 -16.63 12.86 0.72
CA TRP A 759 -17.33 14.11 0.89
C TRP A 759 -18.09 14.53 -0.37
N ALA A 760 -17.46 14.51 -1.55
CA ALA A 760 -18.12 14.85 -2.80
C ALA A 760 -19.32 13.94 -3.08
N ALA A 761 -19.15 12.62 -2.91
CA ALA A 761 -20.25 11.65 -3.08
C ALA A 761 -21.42 11.92 -2.12
N SER A 762 -21.14 12.30 -0.87
CA SER A 762 -22.20 12.61 0.12
C SER A 762 -23.03 13.83 -0.26
N ARG A 763 -22.51 14.73 -1.11
CA ARG A 763 -23.24 15.94 -1.54
C ARG A 763 -24.38 15.69 -2.52
N GLU A 764 -24.40 14.55 -3.20
CA GLU A 764 -25.49 14.23 -4.12
C GLU A 764 -26.86 14.18 -3.43
N ALA A 765 -26.92 13.61 -2.23
CA ALA A 765 -28.15 13.49 -1.45
C ALA A 765 -28.33 14.60 -0.38
N ALA A 766 -27.29 15.41 -0.11
CA ALA A 766 -27.34 16.43 0.91
C ALA A 766 -28.19 17.64 0.49
N LEU A 767 -28.75 18.35 1.48
CA LEU A 767 -29.41 19.63 1.22
C LEU A 767 -28.40 20.66 0.69
N LEU A 768 -28.85 21.49 -0.25
CA LEU A 768 -28.01 22.59 -0.73
C LEU A 768 -27.84 23.64 0.38
N PRO A 769 -26.65 24.22 0.50
CA PRO A 769 -26.44 25.30 1.47
C PRO A 769 -27.32 26.51 1.15
N THR A 770 -27.69 27.25 2.18
CA THR A 770 -28.44 28.48 2.03
C THR A 770 -27.54 29.61 1.56
N GLY A 771 -28.01 30.33 0.54
CA GLY A 771 -27.30 31.48 0.00
C GLY A 771 -26.38 31.18 -1.19
N ARG A 772 -26.35 32.13 -2.10
CA ARG A 772 -25.68 32.08 -3.39
C ARG A 772 -24.18 31.77 -3.31
N THR A 773 -23.46 32.51 -2.46
CA THR A 773 -22.00 32.36 -2.33
C THR A 773 -21.61 30.97 -1.82
N ALA A 774 -22.38 30.39 -0.89
CA ALA A 774 -22.12 29.06 -0.36
C ALA A 774 -22.37 27.97 -1.42
N ARG A 775 -23.36 28.15 -2.30
CA ARG A 775 -23.65 27.21 -3.41
C ARG A 775 -22.56 27.24 -4.47
N VAL A 776 -22.04 28.41 -4.83
CA VAL A 776 -20.92 28.54 -5.79
C VAL A 776 -19.67 27.91 -5.20
N LYS A 777 -19.31 28.17 -3.95
CA LYS A 777 -18.18 27.53 -3.28
C LYS A 777 -18.31 26.00 -3.22
N LEU A 778 -19.51 25.48 -3.01
CA LEU A 778 -19.75 24.03 -3.04
C LEU A 778 -19.46 23.46 -4.43
N LEU A 779 -19.90 24.14 -5.50
CA LEU A 779 -19.62 23.71 -6.88
C LEU A 779 -18.14 23.78 -7.23
N ASP A 780 -17.45 24.84 -6.80
CA ASP A 780 -16.01 25.00 -7.03
C ASP A 780 -15.22 23.91 -6.31
N ALA A 781 -15.61 23.59 -5.08
CA ALA A 781 -14.99 22.51 -4.30
C ALA A 781 -15.22 21.13 -4.94
N VAL A 782 -16.45 20.83 -5.39
CA VAL A 782 -16.75 19.54 -6.07
C VAL A 782 -16.06 19.46 -7.43
N GLY A 783 -16.01 20.55 -8.18
CA GLY A 783 -15.27 20.65 -9.44
C GLY A 783 -13.76 20.47 -9.21
N GLY A 784 -13.21 21.02 -8.14
CA GLY A 784 -11.83 20.83 -7.72
C GLY A 784 -11.51 19.38 -7.36
N VAL A 785 -12.40 18.69 -6.64
CA VAL A 785 -12.26 17.25 -6.37
C VAL A 785 -12.28 16.46 -7.66
N ARG A 786 -13.19 16.73 -8.58
CA ARG A 786 -13.22 16.08 -9.90
C ARG A 786 -11.92 16.29 -10.68
N ALA A 787 -11.36 17.47 -10.66
CA ALA A 787 -10.11 17.79 -11.36
C ALA A 787 -8.90 17.01 -10.84
N LEU A 788 -8.92 16.55 -9.57
CA LEU A 788 -7.89 15.69 -9.01
C LEU A 788 -7.97 14.24 -9.53
N PHE A 789 -9.14 13.81 -9.97
CA PHE A 789 -9.47 12.42 -10.32
C PHE A 789 -9.93 12.31 -11.77
N VAL A 790 -9.20 12.94 -12.69
CA VAL A 790 -9.54 12.97 -14.14
C VAL A 790 -9.62 11.55 -14.74
N ASP A 791 -8.88 10.59 -14.16
CA ASP A 791 -8.88 9.18 -14.57
C ASP A 791 -9.89 8.34 -13.76
N ASP A 792 -10.68 8.95 -12.88
CA ASP A 792 -11.59 8.25 -11.96
C ASP A 792 -13.03 8.19 -12.53
N PRO A 793 -13.80 7.15 -12.13
CA PRO A 793 -14.98 6.72 -12.84
C PRO A 793 -16.16 7.72 -12.79
N PRO A 794 -17.23 7.41 -13.53
CA PRO A 794 -18.36 8.30 -13.80
C PRO A 794 -19.06 8.89 -12.54
N GLU A 795 -18.70 8.48 -11.35
CA GLU A 795 -19.37 8.90 -10.11
C GLU A 795 -19.15 10.37 -9.74
N THR A 796 -17.89 10.85 -9.73
CA THR A 796 -17.63 12.27 -9.41
C THR A 796 -18.19 13.21 -10.46
N ALA A 797 -18.14 12.81 -11.73
CA ALA A 797 -18.76 13.56 -12.83
C ALA A 797 -20.28 13.56 -12.73
N ARG A 798 -20.90 12.43 -12.31
CA ARG A 798 -22.32 12.33 -12.04
C ARG A 798 -22.77 13.23 -10.90
N VAL A 799 -22.01 13.20 -9.78
CA VAL A 799 -22.29 14.06 -8.61
C VAL A 799 -22.19 15.53 -8.97
N GLU A 800 -21.15 15.94 -9.68
CA GLU A 800 -21.01 17.34 -10.13
C GLU A 800 -22.17 17.76 -11.02
N ARG A 801 -22.56 16.93 -11.98
CA ARG A 801 -23.69 17.21 -12.87
C ARG A 801 -25.00 17.35 -12.08
N SER A 802 -25.28 16.44 -11.18
CA SER A 802 -26.45 16.47 -10.31
C SER A 802 -26.50 17.74 -9.46
N LEU A 803 -25.38 18.11 -8.84
CA LEU A 803 -25.28 19.31 -8.02
C LEU A 803 -25.41 20.59 -8.83
N ARG A 804 -24.73 20.70 -9.99
CA ARG A 804 -24.86 21.87 -10.87
C ARG A 804 -26.30 22.08 -11.29
N ARG A 805 -27.02 21.02 -11.67
CA ARG A 805 -28.43 21.10 -12.02
C ARG A 805 -29.29 21.59 -10.84
N ARG A 806 -29.10 21.02 -9.65
CA ARG A 806 -29.85 21.43 -8.44
C ARG A 806 -29.57 22.89 -8.06
N VAL A 807 -28.31 23.32 -8.14
CA VAL A 807 -27.93 24.72 -7.86
C VAL A 807 -28.51 25.66 -8.90
N ALA A 808 -28.50 25.28 -10.18
CA ALA A 808 -29.11 26.08 -11.24
C ALA A 808 -30.62 26.23 -11.04
N VAL A 809 -31.31 25.14 -10.72
CA VAL A 809 -32.76 25.18 -10.37
C VAL A 809 -33.01 26.16 -9.23
N ALA A 810 -32.24 26.04 -8.13
CA ALA A 810 -32.42 26.91 -6.96
C ALA A 810 -32.11 28.38 -7.28
N LEU A 811 -31.09 28.68 -8.07
CA LEU A 811 -30.75 30.04 -8.50
C LEU A 811 -31.84 30.61 -9.45
N ARG A 812 -32.38 29.80 -10.35
CA ARG A 812 -33.47 30.18 -11.23
C ARG A 812 -34.75 30.51 -10.44
N GLU A 813 -35.11 29.69 -9.44
CA GLU A 813 -36.25 29.93 -8.57
C GLU A 813 -36.13 31.17 -7.72
N GLU A 814 -34.88 31.57 -7.41
CA GLU A 814 -34.57 32.84 -6.77
C GLU A 814 -34.43 34.03 -7.75
N SER A 815 -34.84 33.87 -9.02
CA SER A 815 -34.76 34.86 -10.11
C SER A 815 -33.33 35.23 -10.55
N HIS A 816 -32.34 34.38 -10.27
CA HIS A 816 -30.94 34.55 -10.69
C HIS A 816 -30.63 33.77 -11.97
N GLY A 817 -31.44 33.92 -13.01
CA GLY A 817 -31.39 33.11 -14.24
C GLY A 817 -30.04 33.18 -14.98
N ARG A 818 -29.33 34.34 -14.96
CA ARG A 818 -28.00 34.45 -15.60
C ARG A 818 -26.97 33.54 -14.93
N GLU A 819 -26.94 33.55 -13.62
CA GLU A 819 -26.00 32.75 -12.85
C GLU A 819 -26.35 31.25 -12.89
N ALA A 820 -27.63 30.95 -12.96
CA ALA A 820 -28.07 29.58 -13.19
C ALA A 820 -27.54 29.04 -14.53
N LEU A 821 -27.57 29.86 -15.59
CA LEU A 821 -26.96 29.55 -16.90
C LEU A 821 -25.45 29.32 -16.79
N ASP A 822 -24.72 30.21 -16.10
CA ASP A 822 -23.28 30.10 -15.92
C ASP A 822 -22.89 28.78 -15.20
N VAL A 823 -23.73 28.30 -14.28
CA VAL A 823 -23.56 27.03 -13.57
C VAL A 823 -23.78 25.83 -14.51
N LEU A 824 -24.68 25.93 -15.50
CA LEU A 824 -25.00 24.83 -16.42
C LEU A 824 -24.01 24.71 -17.58
N LEU A 825 -23.39 25.81 -18.00
CA LEU A 825 -22.49 25.87 -19.17
C LEU A 825 -21.37 24.81 -19.19
N PRO A 826 -20.72 24.43 -18.04
CA PRO A 826 -19.66 23.40 -18.01
C PRO A 826 -20.17 21.96 -18.12
N LEU A 827 -21.49 21.72 -18.19
CA LEU A 827 -22.02 20.36 -18.27
C LEU A 827 -21.83 19.74 -19.67
N ASP A 828 -21.44 18.48 -19.68
CA ASP A 828 -21.37 17.66 -20.89
C ASP A 828 -21.96 16.28 -20.60
N PRO A 829 -23.07 15.87 -21.29
CA PRO A 829 -23.89 16.69 -22.18
C PRO A 829 -24.64 17.80 -21.45
N ARG A 830 -24.88 18.91 -22.16
CA ARG A 830 -25.59 20.09 -21.63
C ARG A 830 -27.02 19.76 -21.23
N ASP A 831 -27.52 20.38 -20.15
CA ASP A 831 -28.93 20.28 -19.74
C ASP A 831 -29.78 21.34 -20.42
N ARG A 832 -30.12 21.11 -21.70
CA ARG A 832 -30.81 22.08 -22.56
C ARG A 832 -32.20 22.45 -22.03
N ALA A 833 -32.88 21.53 -21.35
CA ALA A 833 -34.18 21.80 -20.76
C ALA A 833 -34.11 22.84 -19.63
N GLU A 834 -33.11 22.74 -18.76
CA GLU A 834 -32.93 23.69 -17.66
C GLU A 834 -32.35 25.01 -18.17
N GLU A 835 -31.47 25.02 -19.18
CA GLU A 835 -31.01 26.20 -19.86
C GLU A 835 -32.17 27.00 -20.44
N ALA A 836 -33.12 26.32 -21.11
CA ALA A 836 -34.30 26.93 -21.66
C ALA A 836 -35.15 27.64 -20.60
N ARG A 837 -35.38 26.99 -19.45
CA ARG A 837 -36.09 27.59 -18.30
C ARG A 837 -35.38 28.82 -17.75
N CYS A 838 -34.06 28.82 -17.72
CA CYS A 838 -33.28 29.97 -17.29
C CYS A 838 -33.42 31.14 -18.28
N HIS A 839 -33.42 30.85 -19.59
CA HIS A 839 -33.63 31.86 -20.62
C HIS A 839 -35.05 32.44 -20.58
N GLU A 840 -36.06 31.63 -20.24
CA GLU A 840 -37.45 32.16 -20.04
C GLU A 840 -37.50 33.13 -18.88
N VAL A 841 -36.85 32.80 -17.73
CA VAL A 841 -36.80 33.72 -16.57
C VAL A 841 -36.11 35.04 -16.92
N LEU A 842 -35.14 35.02 -17.83
CA LEU A 842 -34.42 36.19 -18.31
C LEU A 842 -35.18 36.98 -19.42
N GLY A 843 -36.33 36.48 -19.87
CA GLY A 843 -37.04 37.05 -21.00
C GLY A 843 -36.35 36.86 -22.35
N GLN A 844 -35.36 35.95 -22.43
CA GLN A 844 -34.61 35.60 -23.63
C GLN A 844 -35.36 34.51 -24.41
N LEU A 845 -36.53 34.86 -24.94
CA LEU A 845 -37.46 33.88 -25.51
C LEU A 845 -36.92 33.18 -26.77
N ARG A 846 -36.02 33.84 -27.53
CA ARG A 846 -35.38 33.22 -28.71
C ARG A 846 -34.43 32.10 -28.29
N GLU A 847 -33.57 32.37 -27.35
CA GLU A 847 -32.62 31.42 -26.77
C GLU A 847 -33.34 30.30 -26.06
N ALA A 848 -34.42 30.63 -25.34
CA ALA A 848 -35.27 29.65 -24.69
C ALA A 848 -35.89 28.68 -25.71
N SER A 849 -36.44 29.20 -26.79
CA SER A 849 -37.04 28.40 -27.87
C SER A 849 -36.02 27.48 -28.54
N LEU A 850 -34.78 27.98 -28.77
CA LEU A 850 -33.70 27.14 -29.31
C LEU A 850 -33.30 26.02 -28.35
N ALA A 851 -33.12 26.31 -27.09
CA ALA A 851 -32.73 25.34 -26.09
C ALA A 851 -33.83 24.29 -25.83
N TRP A 852 -35.11 24.66 -25.84
CA TRP A 852 -36.23 23.71 -25.80
C TRP A 852 -36.25 22.80 -27.03
N GLU A 853 -35.99 23.34 -28.22
CA GLU A 853 -35.91 22.52 -29.44
C GLU A 853 -34.76 21.49 -29.35
N GLU A 854 -33.58 21.90 -28.89
CA GLU A 854 -32.44 21.04 -28.68
C GLU A 854 -32.66 19.97 -27.58
N SER A 855 -33.50 20.26 -26.57
CA SER A 855 -33.91 19.29 -25.55
C SER A 855 -34.94 18.26 -26.05
N GLY A 856 -35.53 18.51 -27.21
CA GLY A 856 -36.61 17.69 -27.80
C GLY A 856 -38.01 18.12 -27.40
N ASP A 857 -38.19 19.11 -26.53
CA ASP A 857 -39.52 19.61 -26.14
C ASP A 857 -39.99 20.70 -27.14
N LEU A 858 -40.46 20.22 -28.27
CA LEU A 858 -40.94 21.07 -29.34
C LEU A 858 -42.18 21.92 -28.98
N VAL A 859 -43.00 21.45 -28.02
CA VAL A 859 -44.17 22.16 -27.55
C VAL A 859 -43.75 23.42 -26.74
N ALA A 860 -42.79 23.25 -25.83
CA ALA A 860 -42.26 24.37 -25.09
C ALA A 860 -41.50 25.33 -25.99
N ALA A 861 -40.77 24.81 -26.98
CA ALA A 861 -40.10 25.64 -27.98
C ALA A 861 -41.08 26.51 -28.80
N LEU A 862 -42.21 25.93 -29.22
CA LEU A 862 -43.28 26.63 -29.91
C LEU A 862 -43.90 27.71 -29.03
N ARG A 863 -44.17 27.43 -27.76
CA ARG A 863 -44.72 28.39 -26.80
C ARG A 863 -43.84 29.65 -26.72
N CYS A 864 -42.53 29.48 -26.58
CA CYS A 864 -41.58 30.60 -26.53
C CYS A 864 -41.48 31.32 -27.87
N ALA A 865 -41.48 30.61 -28.99
CA ALA A 865 -41.40 31.20 -30.33
C ALA A 865 -42.61 32.05 -30.69
N ARG A 866 -43.78 31.77 -30.17
CA ARG A 866 -45.06 32.53 -30.41
C ARG A 866 -45.03 33.94 -29.81
N GLU A 867 -44.27 34.15 -28.75
CA GLU A 867 -44.13 35.46 -28.10
C GLU A 867 -43.04 36.33 -28.79
N LEU A 868 -42.39 35.77 -29.79
CA LEU A 868 -41.39 36.48 -30.58
C LEU A 868 -42.00 37.06 -31.89
N PRO A 869 -41.40 38.11 -32.43
CA PRO A 869 -41.81 38.61 -33.76
C PRO A 869 -41.31 37.68 -34.91
N ASP A 870 -40.84 36.49 -34.61
CA ASP A 870 -40.28 35.50 -35.56
C ASP A 870 -41.36 34.46 -35.91
N LEU A 871 -42.28 34.85 -36.77
CA LEU A 871 -43.38 34.00 -37.20
C LEU A 871 -42.92 32.74 -37.97
N ASP A 872 -41.82 32.84 -38.71
CA ASP A 872 -41.29 31.71 -39.51
C ASP A 872 -40.82 30.58 -38.58
N ARG A 873 -40.13 30.94 -37.51
CA ARG A 873 -39.73 29.98 -36.51
C ARG A 873 -40.92 29.35 -35.80
N ALA A 874 -41.92 30.13 -35.41
CA ALA A 874 -43.12 29.63 -34.79
C ALA A 874 -43.89 28.68 -35.74
N LEU A 875 -43.98 29.03 -37.01
CA LEU A 875 -44.60 28.16 -38.00
C LEU A 875 -43.86 26.85 -38.21
N ALA A 876 -42.52 26.89 -38.31
CA ALA A 876 -41.69 25.67 -38.47
C ALA A 876 -41.88 24.69 -37.28
N LEU A 877 -41.91 25.19 -36.06
CA LEU A 877 -42.12 24.39 -34.84
C LEU A 877 -43.58 23.89 -34.79
N ALA A 878 -44.57 24.68 -35.15
CA ALA A 878 -45.97 24.26 -35.17
C ALA A 878 -46.23 23.13 -36.18
N ILE A 879 -45.56 23.13 -37.32
CA ILE A 879 -45.62 22.02 -38.30
C ILE A 879 -44.99 20.77 -37.72
N ARG A 880 -43.85 20.86 -37.09
CA ARG A 880 -43.11 19.75 -36.49
C ARG A 880 -43.84 19.11 -35.30
N THR A 881 -44.56 19.93 -34.54
CA THR A 881 -45.38 19.43 -33.41
C THR A 881 -46.76 18.90 -33.84
N GLY A 882 -47.15 19.11 -35.07
CA GLY A 882 -48.52 18.79 -35.54
C GLY A 882 -49.58 19.67 -34.85
N SER A 883 -49.22 20.88 -34.40
CA SER A 883 -50.14 21.81 -33.70
C SER A 883 -51.23 22.32 -34.63
N ASP A 884 -52.47 22.36 -34.14
CA ASP A 884 -53.64 22.94 -34.85
C ASP A 884 -53.39 24.41 -35.21
N GLU A 885 -52.44 25.08 -34.57
CA GLU A 885 -52.07 26.47 -34.81
C GLU A 885 -51.22 26.66 -36.08
N ALA A 886 -50.73 25.58 -36.67
CA ALA A 886 -49.90 25.69 -37.90
C ALA A 886 -50.58 26.42 -39.03
N SER A 887 -51.91 26.25 -39.18
CA SER A 887 -52.72 26.96 -40.17
C SER A 887 -52.80 28.44 -39.87
N ALA A 888 -53.04 28.86 -38.64
CA ALA A 888 -53.10 30.27 -38.25
C ALA A 888 -51.73 30.95 -38.40
N LEU A 889 -50.62 30.26 -38.06
CA LEU A 889 -49.28 30.78 -38.22
C LEU A 889 -48.86 30.94 -39.71
N ARG A 890 -49.30 29.99 -40.57
CA ARG A 890 -49.12 30.14 -42.02
C ARG A 890 -49.84 31.41 -42.55
N TRP A 891 -51.05 31.62 -42.06
CA TRP A 891 -51.79 32.83 -42.35
C TRP A 891 -51.06 34.09 -41.91
N ALA A 892 -50.57 34.15 -40.70
CA ALA A 892 -49.80 35.27 -40.14
C ALA A 892 -48.50 35.56 -40.95
N CYS A 893 -47.76 34.48 -41.32
CA CYS A 893 -46.58 34.61 -42.18
C CYS A 893 -46.93 35.18 -43.57
N SER A 894 -47.98 34.62 -44.21
CA SER A 894 -48.39 35.08 -45.52
C SER A 894 -48.90 36.54 -45.48
N LEU A 895 -49.57 36.97 -44.42
CA LEU A 895 -50.03 38.34 -44.20
C LEU A 895 -48.84 39.26 -43.99
N ARG A 896 -47.83 38.88 -43.18
CA ARG A 896 -46.61 39.64 -42.98
C ARG A 896 -45.87 39.86 -44.28
N ASP A 897 -45.71 38.82 -45.11
CA ASP A 897 -44.98 38.89 -46.39
C ASP A 897 -45.69 39.77 -47.39
N LEU A 898 -47.02 39.70 -47.41
CA LEU A 898 -47.86 40.62 -48.23
C LEU A 898 -47.69 42.10 -47.78
N LEU A 899 -47.71 42.36 -46.44
CA LEU A 899 -47.52 43.70 -45.88
C LEU A 899 -46.12 44.24 -46.11
N SER A 900 -45.11 43.39 -46.19
CA SER A 900 -43.73 43.72 -46.46
C SER A 900 -43.43 43.98 -47.97
N GLY A 901 -44.44 43.74 -48.83
CA GLY A 901 -44.26 43.95 -50.26
C GLY A 901 -43.60 42.78 -51.01
N HIS A 902 -43.37 41.66 -50.32
CA HIS A 902 -42.90 40.46 -50.95
C HIS A 902 -44.14 39.70 -51.55
N ARG A 903 -44.04 39.22 -52.79
CA ARG A 903 -45.05 38.31 -53.35
C ARG A 903 -45.02 37.02 -52.51
N ALA A 904 -46.08 36.81 -51.69
CA ALA A 904 -46.19 35.60 -50.92
C ALA A 904 -46.39 34.45 -51.95
N GLU A 905 -45.37 33.62 -52.01
CA GLU A 905 -45.54 32.24 -52.52
C GLU A 905 -46.33 31.49 -51.45
N ALA A 906 -47.67 31.50 -51.58
CA ALA A 906 -48.60 30.85 -50.64
C ALA A 906 -48.59 29.33 -50.84
N GLU A 907 -47.40 28.73 -50.72
CA GLU A 907 -47.27 27.28 -50.67
C GLU A 907 -47.96 26.75 -49.42
N GLY A 908 -49.03 25.95 -49.61
CA GLY A 908 -49.76 25.30 -48.54
C GLY A 908 -51.08 25.98 -48.11
N LEU A 909 -51.48 27.09 -48.63
CA LEU A 909 -52.81 27.65 -48.44
C LEU A 909 -53.79 27.07 -49.53
N ASN A 910 -54.94 26.63 -49.07
CA ASN A 910 -55.99 26.24 -50.04
C ASN A 910 -56.55 27.49 -50.75
N GLU A 911 -57.34 27.25 -51.82
CA GLU A 911 -57.82 28.33 -52.66
C GLU A 911 -58.80 29.30 -51.95
N HIS A 912 -59.57 28.78 -51.00
CA HIS A 912 -60.48 29.54 -50.16
C HIS A 912 -59.74 30.42 -49.13
N GLU A 913 -58.66 29.94 -48.58
CA GLU A 913 -57.77 30.69 -47.67
C GLU A 913 -57.01 31.73 -48.36
N ARG A 914 -56.50 31.52 -49.62
CA ARG A 914 -55.90 32.51 -50.43
C ARG A 914 -56.87 33.66 -50.80
N GLY A 915 -58.14 33.29 -51.13
CA GLY A 915 -59.20 34.30 -51.44
C GLY A 915 -59.64 35.09 -50.22
N ALA A 916 -59.64 34.47 -49.05
CA ALA A 916 -59.92 35.18 -47.78
C ALA A 916 -58.77 36.16 -47.39
N LEU A 917 -57.51 35.78 -47.58
CA LEU A 917 -56.32 36.57 -47.31
C LEU A 917 -56.27 37.77 -48.29
N ALA A 918 -56.58 37.57 -49.55
CA ALA A 918 -56.65 38.65 -50.54
C ALA A 918 -57.75 39.67 -50.21
N ARG A 919 -58.93 39.22 -49.76
CA ARG A 919 -59.99 40.11 -49.30
C ARG A 919 -59.64 40.89 -48.06
N ALA A 920 -59.06 40.23 -47.05
CA ALA A 920 -58.60 40.88 -45.81
C ALA A 920 -57.52 41.93 -46.11
N PHE A 921 -56.64 41.71 -47.09
CA PHE A 921 -55.60 42.59 -47.48
C PHE A 921 -56.18 43.81 -48.21
N ASP A 922 -57.17 43.64 -49.09
CA ASP A 922 -57.88 44.76 -49.81
C ASP A 922 -58.72 45.62 -48.86
N GLU A 923 -59.27 45.02 -47.79
CA GLU A 923 -60.02 45.74 -46.74
C GLU A 923 -59.07 46.48 -45.76
N ALA A 924 -57.88 45.97 -45.48
CA ALA A 924 -56.93 46.59 -44.53
C ALA A 924 -56.07 47.66 -45.14
N LEU A 925 -55.91 47.71 -46.46
CA LEU A 925 -55.20 48.77 -47.13
C LEU A 925 -56.15 49.91 -47.42
N PRO A 926 -56.03 51.12 -46.79
CA PRO A 926 -56.77 52.24 -47.18
C PRO A 926 -56.40 52.55 -48.65
N SER A 927 -57.42 52.66 -49.49
CA SER A 927 -57.31 52.86 -50.90
C SER A 927 -56.31 54.07 -51.18
N ARG A 928 -55.22 53.80 -51.89
CA ARG A 928 -54.20 54.79 -52.23
C ARG A 928 -54.75 55.92 -53.09
N SER A 929 -56.01 56.00 -53.37
CA SER A 929 -56.69 57.07 -54.15
C SER A 929 -56.96 58.34 -53.32
N GLY A 930 -56.79 58.37 -52.00
CA GLY A 930 -57.08 59.50 -51.13
C GLY A 930 -55.87 60.45 -50.79
N ALA A 931 -54.64 60.02 -51.04
CA ALA A 931 -53.44 60.71 -50.60
C ALA A 931 -52.79 61.63 -51.63
N ARG A 932 -53.40 61.81 -52.82
CA ARG A 932 -52.84 62.69 -53.85
C ARG A 932 -53.62 64.00 -54.00
N ARG A 933 -54.47 64.43 -53.08
CA ARG A 933 -55.10 65.74 -53.07
C ARG A 933 -54.99 66.51 -51.77
N ARG A 934 -53.84 66.70 -51.22
CA ARG A 934 -53.52 67.78 -50.31
C ARG A 934 -52.01 67.98 -50.28
N ARG A 935 -51.48 68.52 -51.32
CA ARG A 935 -50.35 69.48 -51.35
C ARG A 935 -50.57 70.31 -52.59
N GLY A 936 -51.27 71.43 -52.38
CA GLY A 936 -51.18 72.57 -53.15
C GLY A 936 -50.96 73.66 -52.18
#